data_effd2e8c6e53ef4c32dfab818a688b43
#
_entry.id   effd2e8c6e53ef4c32dfab818a688b43
#
_cell.length_a   1.000
_cell.length_b   1.000
_cell.length_c   1.000
_cell.angle_alpha   90.00
_cell.angle_beta   90.00
_cell.angle_gamma   90.00
#
_symmetry.space_group_name_H-M   'P 1'
#
loop_
_entity.id
_entity.type
_entity.pdbx_description
1 polymer ?
#
loop_
_entity_poly.entity_id
_entity_poly.type
_entity_poly.pdbx_seq_one_letter_code
_entity_poly.pdbx_strand_id
1 'polypeptide(L)'
;MEADPQYIAPAGSVQRGTFVYRRTPQPKADGWHWEIVYLHWSNGRDGAAFGDFCGLNRRETDEVPDVVKSDVYRVLKQHLEALPEASREALTCLSLFDEFTMEQVRFCCGRLVPDLEAFKKTCSDMPYLLFEFQSDAFRFHPILRQYVRNLFADYPMETQIQWRRQAARWYLNAGDGERAFELALSLQDWDLVLAVVEKGKLDVLRGYKPDEAARIVSRVPFETRDCHLKGTLLLMLYVLLRAEPQEADELWESFVMGLPDMYEAPDLARLGYWVLKGISKVPDLETMLPCFKKAKDIARQTGCRLPHEFLSGVTRAVGKQLNLYYRGIGQLQHNRDLLKSVYECCGAAIDDVDTQAWKDLADGEYAYLTGQLDAAEQLLAPCLQDCLGTADKRERAVIAYFLLPRIYLLKKDKEAYLACFAVYEKLKQVITSPMWLAGLTMIASTVDGLTQKSPEQASRKLDELLALPHFPAQEPMRRTARHRLLLTLKRYQTLVFAGVLQQPLPDNPTYTSLMNCFNDNLYLAVAERNTGHPKKALDRIRFLLESCRQDHVITPFVEHSEDIRYCLRRLEHDESVQALVADIQQFEYRKADFSPKGGAALTPREKTIVACMRQGMTNKDIAAKLVLAEVTVKKCEGNIYKKFGVHNRAALIYKLKEE
;
A
#
# COMPACT_ATOMS: atom_id res chain seq x y z
N MET A 1 27.19 21.38 36.29
CA MET A 1 26.22 20.82 37.27
C MET A 1 25.92 19.44 36.80
N GLU A 2 26.60 18.47 37.44
CA GLU A 2 26.45 17.04 37.24
C GLU A 2 25.07 16.63 37.80
N ALA A 3 24.22 16.10 36.94
CA ALA A 3 22.95 15.55 37.36
C ALA A 3 23.17 14.07 37.76
N ASP A 4 22.83 13.79 38.98
CA ASP A 4 22.84 12.46 39.59
C ASP A 4 22.06 11.43 38.73
N PRO A 5 22.61 10.25 38.49
CA PRO A 5 21.87 9.23 37.71
C PRO A 5 20.77 8.64 38.60
N GLN A 6 19.52 8.80 38.18
CA GLN A 6 18.38 8.13 38.80
C GLN A 6 18.41 6.62 38.45
N TYR A 7 18.67 5.80 39.44
CA TYR A 7 18.55 4.36 39.39
C TYR A 7 17.06 3.96 39.50
N ILE A 8 16.54 3.27 38.50
CA ILE A 8 15.25 2.59 38.65
C ILE A 8 15.56 1.10 38.82
N ALA A 9 15.53 0.62 40.07
CA ALA A 9 15.60 -0.78 40.35
C ALA A 9 14.22 -1.43 40.26
N PRO A 10 14.04 -2.57 39.59
CA PRO A 10 12.79 -3.32 39.68
C PRO A 10 12.61 -3.87 41.10
N ALA A 11 11.41 -3.72 41.67
CA ALA A 11 11.08 -4.24 42.98
C ALA A 11 11.00 -5.76 42.94
N GLY A 12 12.00 -6.40 43.58
CA GLY A 12 12.08 -7.84 43.72
C GLY A 12 13.52 -8.31 43.76
N SER A 13 14.14 -8.28 44.92
CA SER A 13 15.48 -8.81 45.14
C SER A 13 15.48 -10.33 45.05
N VAL A 14 15.91 -10.85 43.92
CA VAL A 14 16.44 -12.21 43.80
C VAL A 14 17.92 -12.07 43.43
N GLN A 15 18.75 -12.83 44.08
CA GLN A 15 20.23 -12.79 44.05
C GLN A 15 20.87 -13.14 42.70
N ARG A 16 20.42 -12.56 41.59
CA ARG A 16 20.89 -12.92 40.25
C ARG A 16 20.75 -11.73 39.28
N GLY A 17 21.85 -11.12 38.97
CA GLY A 17 22.06 -10.14 37.90
C GLY A 17 21.07 -8.97 37.83
N THR A 18 21.55 -7.76 38.05
CA THR A 18 20.72 -6.53 37.94
C THR A 18 21.01 -5.86 36.61
N PHE A 19 19.98 -5.58 35.81
CA PHE A 19 20.09 -4.70 34.63
C PHE A 19 20.00 -3.25 35.07
N VAL A 20 20.99 -2.45 34.70
CA VAL A 20 21.00 -1.01 34.94
C VAL A 20 20.85 -0.30 33.61
N TYR A 21 19.84 0.55 33.50
CA TYR A 21 19.66 1.41 32.35
C TYR A 21 20.31 2.75 32.61
N ARG A 22 21.25 3.14 31.77
CA ARG A 22 21.89 4.46 31.81
C ARG A 22 21.41 5.31 30.63
N ARG A 23 21.03 6.54 30.92
CA ARG A 23 20.67 7.54 29.90
C ARG A 23 21.89 8.41 29.62
N THR A 24 22.40 8.37 28.40
CA THR A 24 23.55 9.18 27.97
C THR A 24 23.16 10.16 26.87
N PRO A 25 23.65 11.42 26.89
CA PRO A 25 23.44 12.37 25.79
C PRO A 25 24.29 11.96 24.59
N GLN A 26 23.68 12.01 23.38
CA GLN A 26 24.41 11.79 22.13
C GLN A 26 25.13 13.09 21.68
N PRO A 27 26.43 13.04 21.34
CA PRO A 27 27.20 14.24 20.97
C PRO A 27 26.84 14.87 19.63
N LYS A 28 26.02 14.24 18.77
CA LYS A 28 25.74 14.69 17.38
C LYS A 28 24.27 14.65 16.96
N ALA A 29 23.33 14.40 17.86
CA ALA A 29 21.90 14.43 17.54
C ALA A 29 21.12 14.95 18.75
N ASP A 30 20.05 15.70 18.53
CA ASP A 30 19.12 16.19 19.57
C ASP A 30 18.30 15.05 20.18
N GLY A 31 18.95 14.10 20.82
CA GLY A 31 18.32 12.91 21.38
C GLY A 31 19.08 12.31 22.56
N TRP A 32 18.35 11.57 23.38
CA TRP A 32 18.91 10.80 24.48
C TRP A 32 18.98 9.33 24.05
N HIS A 33 20.12 8.72 24.36
CA HIS A 33 20.36 7.29 24.14
C HIS A 33 20.20 6.51 25.45
N TRP A 34 19.56 5.33 25.40
CA TRP A 34 19.47 4.44 26.54
C TRP A 34 20.47 3.31 26.36
N GLU A 35 21.39 3.22 27.26
CA GLU A 35 22.41 2.21 27.30
C GLU A 35 22.04 1.16 28.35
N ILE A 36 22.06 -0.11 27.96
CA ILE A 36 21.86 -1.23 28.91
C ILE A 36 23.23 -1.63 29.42
N VAL A 37 23.51 -1.35 30.69
CA VAL A 37 24.70 -1.80 31.38
C VAL A 37 24.35 -3.04 32.17
N TYR A 38 24.96 -4.15 31.83
CA TYR A 38 24.77 -5.42 32.53
C TYR A 38 25.81 -5.53 33.67
N LEU A 39 25.35 -5.65 34.94
CA LEU A 39 26.18 -5.93 36.08
C LEU A 39 25.99 -7.39 36.47
N HIS A 40 27.02 -8.20 36.30
CA HIS A 40 27.05 -9.57 36.80
C HIS A 40 27.53 -9.57 38.24
N TRP A 41 26.73 -10.15 39.14
CA TRP A 41 27.16 -10.43 40.51
C TRP A 41 27.40 -11.93 40.63
N SER A 42 28.65 -12.35 40.85
CA SER A 42 28.97 -13.71 41.24
C SER A 42 29.07 -13.78 42.78
N ASN A 43 28.28 -14.66 43.39
CA ASN A 43 28.49 -15.08 44.75
C ASN A 43 29.71 -16.02 44.79
N GLY A 44 30.91 -15.46 44.77
CA GLY A 44 32.14 -16.24 44.89
C GLY A 44 33.31 -15.32 45.14
N ARG A 45 34.17 -15.72 46.04
CA ARG A 45 35.24 -15.00 46.72
C ARG A 45 36.36 -14.42 45.85
N ASP A 46 36.18 -14.17 44.58
CA ASP A 46 37.19 -13.50 43.75
C ASP A 46 36.53 -12.41 42.93
N GLY A 47 36.66 -11.17 43.43
CA GLY A 47 36.21 -9.97 42.81
C GLY A 47 37.02 -9.61 41.54
N ALA A 48 36.55 -10.03 40.40
CA ALA A 48 36.91 -9.39 39.14
C ALA A 48 35.69 -8.61 38.68
N ALA A 49 35.74 -7.31 38.84
CA ALA A 49 34.82 -6.37 38.22
C ALA A 49 34.98 -6.52 36.72
N PHE A 50 33.97 -7.02 36.04
CA PHE A 50 33.90 -6.90 34.58
C PHE A 50 33.54 -5.45 34.23
N GLY A 51 34.44 -4.84 33.49
CA GLY A 51 34.33 -3.47 33.04
C GLY A 51 33.10 -3.23 32.14
N ASP A 52 32.72 -1.97 32.07
CA ASP A 52 31.63 -1.41 31.29
C ASP A 52 31.55 -2.05 29.90
N PHE A 53 30.45 -2.74 29.62
CA PHE A 53 30.12 -3.18 28.27
C PHE A 53 29.37 -2.07 27.56
N CYS A 54 30.02 -1.47 26.56
CA CYS A 54 29.51 -0.41 25.73
C CYS A 54 28.22 -0.79 25.06
N GLY A 55 27.28 0.17 25.03
CA GLY A 55 25.96 0.07 24.48
C GLY A 55 25.92 -0.34 23.00
N LEU A 56 25.06 -1.29 22.71
CA LEU A 56 24.72 -1.69 21.37
C LEU A 56 23.57 -0.83 20.88
N ASN A 57 23.87 0.02 19.92
CA ASN A 57 22.90 0.86 19.26
C ASN A 57 21.97 0.00 18.37
N ARG A 58 20.68 0.16 18.46
CA ARG A 58 19.65 -0.66 17.77
C ARG A 58 19.71 -0.62 16.23
N ARG A 59 20.66 0.11 15.63
CA ARG A 59 20.74 0.30 14.15
C ARG A 59 22.06 -0.08 13.50
N GLU A 60 23.10 -0.33 14.27
CA GLU A 60 24.42 -0.62 13.70
C GLU A 60 25.13 -1.59 14.62
N THR A 61 25.04 -2.86 14.44
CA THR A 61 26.10 -3.84 14.64
C THR A 61 25.55 -5.24 14.72
N ASP A 62 25.69 -5.98 13.66
CA ASP A 62 25.72 -7.44 13.68
C ASP A 62 27.05 -8.00 14.22
N GLU A 63 27.97 -7.13 14.70
CA GLU A 63 29.30 -7.57 15.15
C GLU A 63 29.61 -7.13 16.59
N VAL A 64 29.22 -7.98 17.54
CA VAL A 64 29.80 -7.96 18.91
C VAL A 64 31.25 -8.42 18.83
N PRO A 65 32.23 -7.75 19.46
CA PRO A 65 33.61 -8.17 19.45
C PRO A 65 33.79 -9.63 19.94
N ASP A 66 34.63 -10.42 19.25
CA ASP A 66 34.76 -11.86 19.48
C ASP A 66 35.20 -12.24 20.91
N VAL A 67 35.96 -11.39 21.57
CA VAL A 67 36.36 -11.60 22.96
C VAL A 67 35.17 -11.57 23.91
N VAL A 68 34.23 -10.64 23.67
CA VAL A 68 32.98 -10.49 24.43
C VAL A 68 32.05 -11.67 24.15
N LYS A 69 31.97 -12.09 22.89
CA LYS A 69 31.17 -13.26 22.49
C LYS A 69 31.65 -14.52 23.23
N SER A 70 32.96 -14.73 23.39
CA SER A 70 33.50 -15.94 23.99
C SER A 70 33.11 -16.09 25.46
N ASP A 71 33.18 -15.02 26.25
CA ASP A 71 32.84 -15.07 27.69
C ASP A 71 31.35 -15.17 27.95
N VAL A 72 30.55 -14.41 27.17
CA VAL A 72 29.07 -14.51 27.24
C VAL A 72 28.61 -15.90 26.79
N TYR A 73 29.18 -16.44 25.72
CA TYR A 73 28.86 -17.80 25.27
C TYR A 73 29.21 -18.89 26.27
N ARG A 74 30.29 -18.73 27.01
CA ARG A 74 30.62 -19.65 28.13
C ARG A 74 29.52 -19.65 29.19
N VAL A 75 29.04 -18.46 29.60
CA VAL A 75 27.95 -18.32 30.58
C VAL A 75 26.66 -18.90 30.03
N LEU A 76 26.30 -18.58 28.80
CA LEU A 76 25.10 -19.10 28.16
C LEU A 76 25.15 -20.63 28.03
N LYS A 77 26.28 -21.16 27.64
CA LYS A 77 26.52 -22.63 27.59
C LYS A 77 26.23 -23.29 28.91
N GLN A 78 26.82 -22.79 30.01
CA GLN A 78 26.60 -23.33 31.34
C GLN A 78 25.13 -23.33 31.76
N HIS A 79 24.41 -22.24 31.50
CA HIS A 79 22.99 -22.16 31.84
C HIS A 79 22.12 -23.10 30.97
N LEU A 80 22.40 -23.18 29.66
CA LEU A 80 21.65 -24.06 28.77
C LEU A 80 21.94 -25.53 29.04
N GLU A 81 23.20 -25.91 29.35
CA GLU A 81 23.56 -27.27 29.71
C GLU A 81 22.95 -27.72 31.04
N ALA A 82 22.68 -26.78 31.96
CA ALA A 82 21.99 -27.05 33.22
C ALA A 82 20.48 -27.28 33.06
N LEU A 83 19.88 -26.91 31.90
CA LEU A 83 18.48 -27.14 31.65
C LEU A 83 18.21 -28.62 31.27
N PRO A 84 16.98 -29.10 31.56
CA PRO A 84 16.51 -30.36 30.99
C PRO A 84 16.61 -30.33 29.45
N GLU A 85 16.97 -31.44 28.84
CA GLU A 85 17.15 -31.55 27.39
C GLU A 85 15.92 -31.03 26.60
N ALA A 86 14.72 -31.41 27.00
CA ALA A 86 13.46 -30.96 26.40
C ALA A 86 13.28 -29.43 26.47
N SER A 87 13.71 -28.78 27.58
CA SER A 87 13.63 -27.31 27.70
C SER A 87 14.64 -26.62 26.80
N ARG A 88 15.83 -27.18 26.65
CA ARG A 88 16.87 -26.68 25.74
C ARG A 88 16.45 -26.81 24.28
N GLU A 89 15.89 -27.96 23.91
CA GLU A 89 15.32 -28.17 22.58
C GLU A 89 14.19 -27.19 22.29
N ALA A 90 13.26 -26.98 23.24
CA ALA A 90 12.18 -26.04 23.10
C ALA A 90 12.68 -24.60 22.89
N LEU A 91 13.67 -24.13 23.70
CA LEU A 91 14.27 -22.80 23.49
C LEU A 91 14.96 -22.68 22.14
N THR A 92 15.60 -23.78 21.68
CA THR A 92 16.23 -23.81 20.36
C THR A 92 15.18 -23.68 19.23
N CYS A 93 14.09 -24.44 19.31
CA CYS A 93 12.96 -24.30 18.38
C CYS A 93 12.37 -22.87 18.39
N LEU A 94 12.17 -22.29 19.58
CA LEU A 94 11.58 -20.96 19.75
C LEU A 94 12.49 -19.82 19.26
N SER A 95 13.79 -20.06 19.06
CA SER A 95 14.71 -19.07 18.46
C SER A 95 14.35 -18.69 17.01
N LEU A 96 13.48 -19.45 16.36
CA LEU A 96 12.92 -19.13 15.06
C LEU A 96 12.00 -17.91 15.11
N PHE A 97 11.49 -17.54 16.30
CA PHE A 97 10.65 -16.37 16.53
C PHE A 97 11.49 -15.19 17.06
N ASP A 98 11.04 -13.96 16.84
CA ASP A 98 11.65 -12.77 17.44
C ASP A 98 11.29 -12.66 18.93
N GLU A 99 10.05 -12.99 19.22
CA GLU A 99 9.47 -13.13 20.55
C GLU A 99 8.49 -14.28 20.55
N PHE A 100 8.25 -14.88 21.71
CA PHE A 100 7.31 -15.98 21.82
C PHE A 100 6.45 -15.90 23.09
N THR A 101 5.22 -16.36 22.98
CA THR A 101 4.24 -16.52 24.05
C THR A 101 4.14 -17.97 24.49
N MET A 102 3.52 -18.24 25.64
CA MET A 102 3.24 -19.61 26.07
C MET A 102 2.28 -20.35 25.13
N GLU A 103 1.48 -19.64 24.36
CA GLU A 103 0.65 -20.24 23.29
C GLU A 103 1.51 -20.80 22.16
N GLN A 104 2.53 -20.06 21.74
CA GLN A 104 3.52 -20.54 20.76
C GLN A 104 4.30 -21.75 21.28
N VAL A 105 4.70 -21.73 22.56
CA VAL A 105 5.33 -22.89 23.20
C VAL A 105 4.42 -24.12 23.14
N ARG A 106 3.15 -23.96 23.50
CA ARG A 106 2.16 -25.04 23.43
C ARG A 106 2.01 -25.58 22.01
N PHE A 107 1.93 -24.70 21.02
CA PHE A 107 1.75 -25.10 19.63
C PHE A 107 2.99 -25.78 19.04
N CYS A 108 4.17 -25.17 19.19
CA CYS A 108 5.41 -25.63 18.56
C CYS A 108 6.13 -26.72 19.36
N CYS A 109 6.07 -26.65 20.68
CA CYS A 109 6.90 -27.43 21.60
C CYS A 109 6.09 -28.21 22.66
N GLY A 110 4.75 -28.25 22.57
CA GLY A 110 3.90 -28.85 23.62
C GLY A 110 4.16 -30.32 23.89
N ARG A 111 4.74 -31.06 22.93
CA ARG A 111 5.19 -32.45 23.13
C ARG A 111 6.52 -32.54 23.92
N LEU A 112 7.40 -31.55 23.76
CA LEU A 112 8.66 -31.44 24.47
C LEU A 112 8.46 -30.92 25.90
N VAL A 113 7.51 -29.98 26.05
CA VAL A 113 7.29 -29.24 27.29
C VAL A 113 5.80 -29.33 27.68
N PRO A 114 5.36 -30.43 28.29
CA PRO A 114 3.96 -30.61 28.69
C PRO A 114 3.56 -29.69 29.86
N ASP A 115 4.49 -29.34 30.76
CA ASP A 115 4.27 -28.40 31.86
C ASP A 115 4.72 -26.99 31.47
N LEU A 116 3.76 -26.20 31.01
CA LEU A 116 4.01 -24.83 30.56
C LEU A 116 4.36 -23.87 31.68
N GLU A 117 3.85 -24.08 32.91
CA GLU A 117 4.14 -23.21 34.03
C GLU A 117 5.58 -23.40 34.52
N ALA A 118 6.04 -24.68 34.61
CA ALA A 118 7.41 -24.97 34.88
C ALA A 118 8.36 -24.39 33.81
N PHE A 119 7.98 -24.46 32.54
CA PHE A 119 8.76 -23.89 31.45
C PHE A 119 8.76 -22.35 31.47
N LYS A 120 7.64 -21.72 31.77
CA LYS A 120 7.54 -20.26 31.95
C LYS A 120 8.50 -19.77 33.02
N LYS A 121 8.58 -20.51 34.15
CA LYS A 121 9.56 -20.25 35.23
C LYS A 121 10.99 -20.41 34.72
N THR A 122 11.29 -21.48 34.00
CA THR A 122 12.60 -21.70 33.37
C THR A 122 12.99 -20.55 32.46
N CYS A 123 12.06 -20.06 31.63
CA CYS A 123 12.28 -18.89 30.77
C CYS A 123 12.54 -17.62 31.58
N SER A 124 11.84 -17.42 32.70
CA SER A 124 12.02 -16.25 33.55
C SER A 124 13.37 -16.25 34.28
N ASP A 125 13.92 -17.44 34.57
CA ASP A 125 15.22 -17.63 35.19
C ASP A 125 16.39 -17.62 34.19
N MET A 126 16.09 -17.64 32.87
CA MET A 126 17.10 -17.71 31.82
C MET A 126 17.74 -16.33 31.57
N PRO A 127 19.08 -16.19 31.68
CA PRO A 127 19.76 -14.94 31.38
C PRO A 127 19.62 -14.58 29.90
N TYR A 128 19.47 -13.28 29.60
CA TYR A 128 19.31 -12.72 28.28
C TYR A 128 18.00 -13.13 27.56
N LEU A 129 17.02 -13.70 28.29
CA LEU A 129 15.66 -13.86 27.85
C LEU A 129 14.78 -12.86 28.60
N LEU A 130 14.23 -11.88 27.88
CA LEU A 130 13.51 -10.74 28.47
C LEU A 130 12.01 -10.98 28.42
N PHE A 131 11.33 -10.83 29.55
CA PHE A 131 9.86 -10.89 29.60
C PHE A 131 9.26 -9.50 29.40
N GLU A 132 8.36 -9.37 28.45
CA GLU A 132 7.65 -8.13 28.11
C GLU A 132 6.22 -8.21 28.62
N PHE A 133 5.91 -7.45 29.66
CA PHE A 133 4.61 -7.50 30.34
C PHE A 133 3.42 -7.07 29.47
N GLN A 134 3.66 -6.17 28.49
CA GLN A 134 2.57 -5.66 27.64
C GLN A 134 2.06 -6.70 26.65
N SER A 135 2.93 -7.53 26.13
CA SER A 135 2.62 -8.57 25.14
C SER A 135 2.53 -9.98 25.75
N ASP A 136 2.80 -10.15 27.06
CA ASP A 136 2.94 -11.46 27.74
C ASP A 136 3.87 -12.41 26.97
N ALA A 137 4.96 -11.86 26.44
CA ALA A 137 5.89 -12.55 25.55
C ALA A 137 7.32 -12.53 26.08
N PHE A 138 8.08 -13.55 25.72
CA PHE A 138 9.52 -13.61 25.96
C PHE A 138 10.26 -13.19 24.69
N ARG A 139 11.22 -12.28 24.81
CA ARG A 139 12.08 -11.81 23.72
C ARG A 139 13.53 -12.24 23.96
N PHE A 140 14.11 -12.85 22.96
CA PHE A 140 15.54 -13.18 23.00
C PHE A 140 16.39 -11.91 22.86
N HIS A 141 17.32 -11.72 23.78
CA HIS A 141 18.42 -10.77 23.53
C HIS A 141 19.21 -11.24 22.30
N PRO A 142 19.70 -10.35 21.43
CA PRO A 142 20.40 -10.74 20.20
C PRO A 142 21.53 -11.76 20.40
N ILE A 143 22.32 -11.62 21.48
CA ILE A 143 23.43 -12.54 21.81
C ILE A 143 22.91 -13.95 22.13
N LEU A 144 21.87 -14.08 22.96
CA LEU A 144 21.27 -15.38 23.27
C LEU A 144 20.67 -15.99 22.01
N ARG A 145 19.97 -15.19 21.23
CA ARG A 145 19.38 -15.64 19.96
C ARG A 145 20.43 -16.19 18.99
N GLN A 146 21.53 -15.45 18.82
CA GLN A 146 22.65 -15.89 17.98
C GLN A 146 23.22 -17.21 18.49
N TYR A 147 23.46 -17.33 19.79
CA TYR A 147 23.99 -18.56 20.39
C TYR A 147 23.05 -19.76 20.20
N VAL A 148 21.74 -19.58 20.48
CA VAL A 148 20.74 -20.64 20.32
C VAL A 148 20.53 -21.00 18.84
N ARG A 149 20.63 -20.05 17.92
CA ARG A 149 20.62 -20.32 16.48
C ARG A 149 21.84 -21.12 16.00
N ASN A 150 22.99 -20.91 16.61
CA ASN A 150 24.16 -21.78 16.35
C ASN A 150 23.87 -23.21 16.79
N LEU A 151 23.29 -23.40 17.99
CA LEU A 151 22.86 -24.74 18.45
C LEU A 151 21.79 -25.36 17.53
N PHE A 152 20.92 -24.56 16.97
CA PHE A 152 19.89 -25.05 16.00
C PHE A 152 20.54 -25.74 14.80
N ALA A 153 21.70 -25.25 14.34
CA ALA A 153 22.43 -25.84 13.22
C ALA A 153 23.06 -27.22 13.57
N ASP A 154 23.29 -27.49 14.84
CA ASP A 154 23.88 -28.76 15.33
C ASP A 154 22.84 -29.90 15.43
N TYR A 155 21.54 -29.58 15.38
CA TYR A 155 20.48 -30.60 15.40
C TYR A 155 20.36 -31.35 14.08
N PRO A 156 19.86 -32.60 14.08
CA PRO A 156 19.60 -33.37 12.88
C PRO A 156 18.71 -32.56 11.88
N MET A 157 19.02 -32.64 10.60
CA MET A 157 18.30 -31.89 9.55
C MET A 157 16.77 -32.15 9.60
N GLU A 158 16.36 -33.36 9.91
CA GLU A 158 14.95 -33.73 10.04
C GLU A 158 14.26 -32.94 11.17
N THR A 159 14.92 -32.81 12.33
CA THR A 159 14.44 -31.99 13.46
C THR A 159 14.35 -30.53 13.10
N GLN A 160 15.37 -30.00 12.42
CA GLN A 160 15.35 -28.60 11.94
C GLN A 160 14.19 -28.33 10.98
N ILE A 161 13.93 -29.27 10.06
CA ILE A 161 12.81 -29.19 9.10
C ILE A 161 11.48 -29.21 9.87
N GLN A 162 11.31 -30.12 10.83
CA GLN A 162 10.09 -30.19 11.63
C GLN A 162 9.83 -28.90 12.40
N TRP A 163 10.82 -28.32 13.03
CA TRP A 163 10.67 -27.06 13.78
C TRP A 163 10.34 -25.87 12.89
N ARG A 164 11.02 -25.74 11.74
CA ARG A 164 10.69 -24.70 10.76
C ARG A 164 9.27 -24.87 10.19
N ARG A 165 8.85 -26.11 9.95
CA ARG A 165 7.48 -26.44 9.51
C ARG A 165 6.45 -26.05 10.58
N GLN A 166 6.72 -26.31 11.86
CA GLN A 166 5.87 -25.87 12.97
C GLN A 166 5.80 -24.35 13.07
N ALA A 167 6.93 -23.67 12.97
CA ALA A 167 6.99 -22.21 12.97
C ALA A 167 6.20 -21.59 11.79
N ALA A 168 6.35 -22.14 10.59
CA ALA A 168 5.59 -21.68 9.43
C ALA A 168 4.07 -21.86 9.62
N ARG A 169 3.64 -23.01 10.18
CA ARG A 169 2.22 -23.24 10.50
C ARG A 169 1.71 -22.29 11.58
N TRP A 170 2.54 -21.97 12.57
CA TRP A 170 2.19 -20.97 13.57
C TRP A 170 1.96 -19.60 12.92
N TYR A 171 2.93 -19.10 12.16
CA TYR A 171 2.81 -17.82 11.47
C TYR A 171 1.56 -17.76 10.55
N LEU A 172 1.28 -18.87 9.85
CA LEU A 172 0.08 -18.97 9.02
C LEU A 172 -1.20 -18.85 9.85
N ASN A 173 -1.26 -19.47 11.04
CA ASN A 173 -2.41 -19.41 11.93
C ASN A 173 -2.54 -18.04 12.61
N ALA A 174 -1.43 -17.38 12.93
CA ALA A 174 -1.37 -16.04 13.50
C ALA A 174 -1.67 -14.93 12.48
N GLY A 175 -1.80 -15.27 11.18
CA GLY A 175 -2.07 -14.30 10.12
C GLY A 175 -0.82 -13.62 9.53
N ASP A 176 0.39 -14.02 9.96
CA ASP A 176 1.66 -13.57 9.38
C ASP A 176 2.03 -14.47 8.19
N GLY A 177 1.33 -14.26 7.09
CA GLY A 177 1.51 -15.05 5.87
C GLY A 177 2.88 -14.86 5.21
N GLU A 178 3.49 -13.67 5.31
CA GLU A 178 4.80 -13.40 4.70
C GLU A 178 5.88 -14.28 5.32
N ARG A 179 5.99 -14.30 6.66
CA ARG A 179 6.95 -15.16 7.35
C ARG A 179 6.67 -16.65 7.17
N ALA A 180 5.37 -17.02 7.14
CA ALA A 180 4.98 -18.40 6.86
C ALA A 180 5.45 -18.84 5.47
N PHE A 181 5.29 -17.98 4.47
CA PHE A 181 5.69 -18.24 3.10
C PHE A 181 7.21 -18.37 2.94
N GLU A 182 7.98 -17.44 3.52
CA GLU A 182 9.45 -17.48 3.50
C GLU A 182 9.99 -18.79 4.10
N LEU A 183 9.46 -19.20 5.26
CA LEU A 183 9.86 -20.45 5.90
C LEU A 183 9.50 -21.67 5.06
N ALA A 184 8.26 -21.75 4.55
CA ALA A 184 7.81 -22.85 3.70
C ALA A 184 8.67 -22.97 2.42
N LEU A 185 8.97 -21.82 1.78
CA LEU A 185 9.78 -21.76 0.58
C LEU A 185 11.24 -22.19 0.86
N SER A 186 11.82 -21.78 1.99
CA SER A 186 13.16 -22.19 2.40
C SER A 186 13.30 -23.70 2.61
N LEU A 187 12.20 -24.35 2.99
CA LEU A 187 12.11 -25.80 3.16
C LEU A 187 11.81 -26.55 1.85
N GLN A 188 11.43 -25.84 0.78
CA GLN A 188 10.84 -26.41 -0.44
C GLN A 188 9.64 -27.32 -0.12
N ASP A 189 8.91 -27.00 0.95
CA ASP A 189 7.68 -27.70 1.35
C ASP A 189 6.52 -27.12 0.52
N TRP A 190 6.35 -27.66 -0.69
CA TRP A 190 5.41 -27.12 -1.68
C TRP A 190 3.96 -27.21 -1.25
N ASP A 191 3.58 -28.24 -0.47
CA ASP A 191 2.24 -28.33 0.12
C ASP A 191 1.99 -27.16 1.07
N LEU A 192 2.96 -26.86 1.92
CA LEU A 192 2.86 -25.73 2.85
C LEU A 192 2.93 -24.38 2.13
N VAL A 193 3.79 -24.24 1.11
CA VAL A 193 3.86 -23.04 0.25
C VAL A 193 2.48 -22.71 -0.33
N LEU A 194 1.85 -23.68 -0.97
CA LEU A 194 0.53 -23.47 -1.58
C LEU A 194 -0.57 -23.27 -0.54
N ALA A 195 -0.55 -23.99 0.59
CA ALA A 195 -1.49 -23.79 1.69
C ALA A 195 -1.38 -22.36 2.28
N VAL A 196 -0.16 -21.82 2.37
CA VAL A 196 0.07 -20.43 2.80
C VAL A 196 -0.52 -19.44 1.79
N VAL A 197 -0.35 -19.67 0.49
CA VAL A 197 -0.96 -18.82 -0.56
C VAL A 197 -2.49 -18.92 -0.52
N GLU A 198 -3.05 -20.11 -0.30
CA GLU A 198 -4.51 -20.28 -0.18
C GLU A 198 -5.11 -19.46 0.95
N LYS A 199 -4.47 -19.45 2.11
CA LYS A 199 -4.96 -18.75 3.30
C LYS A 199 -4.60 -17.27 3.31
N GLY A 200 -3.36 -16.92 3.01
CA GLY A 200 -2.82 -15.55 3.03
C GLY A 200 -3.05 -14.78 1.72
N LYS A 201 -3.59 -15.48 0.68
CA LYS A 201 -3.92 -14.92 -0.64
C LYS A 201 -2.71 -14.24 -1.30
N LEU A 202 -2.94 -13.17 -2.06
CA LEU A 202 -1.88 -12.47 -2.79
C LEU A 202 -0.93 -11.65 -1.89
N ASP A 203 -1.32 -11.37 -0.66
CA ASP A 203 -0.54 -10.51 0.26
C ASP A 203 0.79 -11.17 0.67
N VAL A 204 0.82 -12.50 0.76
CA VAL A 204 2.04 -13.25 1.12
C VAL A 204 3.15 -13.15 0.08
N LEU A 205 2.81 -12.77 -1.15
CA LEU A 205 3.74 -12.65 -2.28
C LEU A 205 4.26 -11.23 -2.48
N ARG A 206 3.92 -10.28 -1.60
CA ARG A 206 4.20 -8.85 -1.73
C ARG A 206 5.66 -8.52 -2.04
N GLY A 207 6.60 -9.22 -1.41
CA GLY A 207 8.04 -9.01 -1.54
C GLY A 207 8.66 -9.62 -2.80
N TYR A 208 7.96 -10.48 -3.53
CA TYR A 208 8.51 -11.25 -4.63
C TYR A 208 8.34 -10.54 -5.97
N LYS A 209 9.36 -10.62 -6.83
CA LYS A 209 9.29 -10.15 -8.22
C LYS A 209 8.52 -11.16 -9.09
N PRO A 210 7.95 -10.74 -10.25
CA PRO A 210 7.20 -11.63 -11.14
C PRO A 210 7.98 -12.87 -11.55
N ASP A 211 9.24 -12.73 -11.94
CA ASP A 211 10.10 -13.82 -12.36
C ASP A 211 10.51 -14.75 -11.21
N GLU A 212 10.57 -14.26 -9.98
CA GLU A 212 10.76 -15.10 -8.79
C GLU A 212 9.51 -15.92 -8.51
N ALA A 213 8.33 -15.30 -8.57
CA ALA A 213 7.05 -15.98 -8.42
C ALA A 213 6.81 -17.00 -9.55
N ALA A 214 7.15 -16.67 -10.80
CA ALA A 214 7.07 -17.60 -11.93
C ALA A 214 7.99 -18.81 -11.74
N ARG A 215 9.21 -18.60 -11.23
CA ARG A 215 10.14 -19.69 -10.86
C ARG A 215 9.61 -20.56 -9.72
N ILE A 216 8.87 -19.97 -8.77
CA ILE A 216 8.21 -20.76 -7.73
C ILE A 216 7.14 -21.65 -8.38
N VAL A 217 6.26 -21.10 -9.24
CA VAL A 217 5.26 -21.88 -9.97
C VAL A 217 5.90 -23.07 -10.70
N SER A 218 6.99 -22.84 -11.44
CA SER A 218 7.66 -23.89 -12.23
C SER A 218 8.27 -25.02 -11.38
N ARG A 219 8.62 -24.72 -10.12
CA ARG A 219 9.23 -25.71 -9.21
C ARG A 219 8.21 -26.55 -8.43
N VAL A 220 6.97 -26.08 -8.33
CA VAL A 220 5.92 -26.85 -7.63
C VAL A 220 5.64 -28.15 -8.40
N PRO A 221 5.72 -29.35 -7.78
CA PRO A 221 5.39 -30.61 -8.42
C PRO A 221 3.93 -30.66 -8.89
N PHE A 222 3.64 -31.34 -9.99
CA PHE A 222 2.28 -31.43 -10.53
C PHE A 222 1.29 -32.01 -9.53
N GLU A 223 1.66 -33.10 -8.84
CA GLU A 223 0.83 -33.73 -7.81
C GLU A 223 0.42 -32.74 -6.71
N THR A 224 1.36 -31.90 -6.26
CA THR A 224 1.08 -30.86 -5.26
C THR A 224 0.16 -29.77 -5.81
N ARG A 225 0.31 -29.38 -7.10
CA ARG A 225 -0.59 -28.40 -7.73
C ARG A 225 -2.04 -28.89 -7.73
N ASP A 226 -2.26 -30.17 -7.99
CA ASP A 226 -3.61 -30.76 -8.02
C ASP A 226 -4.23 -30.83 -6.62
N CYS A 227 -3.43 -31.10 -5.58
CA CYS A 227 -3.88 -31.09 -4.19
C CYS A 227 -4.22 -29.68 -3.68
N HIS A 228 -3.48 -28.67 -4.15
CA HIS A 228 -3.61 -27.26 -3.73
C HIS A 228 -3.97 -26.34 -4.90
N LEU A 229 -5.03 -26.69 -5.58
CA LEU A 229 -5.42 -26.03 -6.83
C LEU A 229 -5.70 -24.53 -6.66
N LYS A 230 -6.37 -24.13 -5.58
CA LYS A 230 -6.63 -22.70 -5.30
C LYS A 230 -5.34 -21.90 -5.11
N GLY A 231 -4.39 -22.44 -4.33
CA GLY A 231 -3.08 -21.82 -4.12
C GLY A 231 -2.29 -21.67 -5.42
N THR A 232 -2.31 -22.72 -6.24
CA THR A 232 -1.68 -22.72 -7.58
C THR A 232 -2.26 -21.61 -8.46
N LEU A 233 -3.58 -21.55 -8.57
CA LEU A 233 -4.26 -20.55 -9.39
C LEU A 233 -4.03 -19.12 -8.87
N LEU A 234 -3.99 -18.89 -7.55
CA LEU A 234 -3.67 -17.59 -6.96
C LEU A 234 -2.22 -17.18 -7.22
N LEU A 235 -1.28 -18.12 -7.16
CA LEU A 235 0.12 -17.85 -7.48
C LEU A 235 0.29 -17.47 -8.97
N MET A 236 -0.39 -18.16 -9.87
CA MET A 236 -0.44 -17.82 -11.29
C MET A 236 -1.09 -16.44 -11.52
N LEU A 237 -2.18 -16.14 -10.82
CA LEU A 237 -2.81 -14.83 -10.86
C LEU A 237 -1.84 -13.72 -10.46
N TYR A 238 -1.09 -13.91 -9.36
CA TYR A 238 -0.10 -12.94 -8.90
C TYR A 238 0.93 -12.62 -9.99
N VAL A 239 1.46 -13.63 -10.66
CA VAL A 239 2.42 -13.45 -11.75
C VAL A 239 1.81 -12.63 -12.88
N LEU A 240 0.58 -12.96 -13.32
CA LEU A 240 -0.11 -12.22 -14.37
C LEU A 240 -0.45 -10.77 -13.99
N LEU A 241 -0.73 -10.50 -12.71
CA LEU A 241 -0.98 -9.14 -12.21
C LEU A 241 0.26 -8.25 -12.27
N ARG A 242 1.45 -8.84 -12.24
CA ARG A 242 2.75 -8.15 -12.22
C ARG A 242 3.44 -8.12 -13.57
N ALA A 243 2.94 -8.87 -14.54
CA ALA A 243 3.50 -8.95 -15.88
C ALA A 243 3.01 -7.79 -16.77
N GLU A 244 3.87 -7.37 -17.71
CA GLU A 244 3.44 -6.54 -18.83
C GLU A 244 2.57 -7.37 -19.80
N PRO A 245 1.68 -6.75 -20.59
CA PRO A 245 0.77 -7.49 -21.48
C PRO A 245 1.47 -8.45 -22.45
N GLN A 246 2.67 -8.11 -22.91
CA GLN A 246 3.47 -8.97 -23.80
C GLN A 246 4.01 -10.19 -23.07
N GLU A 247 4.49 -10.00 -21.83
CA GLU A 247 5.02 -11.07 -20.99
C GLU A 247 3.90 -12.00 -20.48
N ALA A 248 2.69 -11.46 -20.29
CA ALA A 248 1.56 -12.23 -19.75
C ALA A 248 1.18 -13.41 -20.64
N ASP A 249 1.24 -13.27 -21.96
CA ASP A 249 0.96 -14.36 -22.90
C ASP A 249 2.05 -15.44 -22.85
N GLU A 250 3.32 -15.06 -22.82
CA GLU A 250 4.45 -16.01 -22.72
C GLU A 250 4.41 -16.78 -21.40
N LEU A 251 4.14 -16.08 -20.30
CA LEU A 251 3.96 -16.69 -18.98
C LEU A 251 2.75 -17.64 -18.95
N TRP A 252 1.65 -17.23 -19.60
CA TRP A 252 0.47 -18.07 -19.73
C TRP A 252 0.79 -19.39 -20.46
N GLU A 253 1.46 -19.33 -21.59
CA GLU A 253 1.86 -20.54 -22.33
C GLU A 253 2.75 -21.47 -21.47
N SER A 254 3.65 -20.90 -20.67
CA SER A 254 4.47 -21.68 -19.73
C SER A 254 3.65 -22.34 -18.61
N PHE A 255 2.56 -21.71 -18.18
CA PHE A 255 1.66 -22.26 -17.16
C PHE A 255 0.81 -23.40 -17.72
N VAL A 256 0.33 -23.26 -18.95
CA VAL A 256 -0.49 -24.27 -19.62
C VAL A 256 0.23 -25.60 -19.76
N MET A 257 1.53 -25.58 -20.05
CA MET A 257 2.38 -26.78 -20.12
C MET A 257 2.39 -27.59 -18.81
N GLY A 258 1.95 -26.97 -17.72
CA GLY A 258 1.92 -27.53 -16.39
C GLY A 258 0.52 -27.79 -15.80
N LEU A 259 -0.54 -27.61 -16.58
CA LEU A 259 -1.89 -27.96 -16.17
C LEU A 259 -2.27 -29.37 -16.68
N PRO A 260 -3.09 -30.15 -15.92
CA PRO A 260 -3.59 -31.44 -16.37
C PRO A 260 -4.39 -31.31 -17.67
N ASP A 261 -4.51 -32.43 -18.42
CA ASP A 261 -5.31 -32.45 -19.64
C ASP A 261 -6.70 -31.87 -19.36
N MET A 262 -7.07 -30.85 -20.11
CA MET A 262 -8.28 -30.04 -19.88
C MET A 262 -9.57 -30.83 -19.91
N TYR A 263 -9.59 -32.03 -20.53
CA TYR A 263 -10.77 -32.88 -20.59
C TYR A 263 -10.98 -33.72 -19.31
N GLU A 264 -9.91 -34.05 -18.60
CA GLU A 264 -9.94 -34.84 -17.36
C GLU A 264 -9.66 -33.99 -16.10
N ALA A 265 -9.37 -32.69 -16.27
CA ALA A 265 -9.05 -31.80 -15.17
C ALA A 265 -10.25 -31.54 -14.25
N PRO A 266 -10.02 -31.37 -12.93
CA PRO A 266 -11.06 -30.94 -12.00
C PRO A 266 -11.75 -29.66 -12.48
N ASP A 267 -13.04 -29.53 -12.22
CA ASP A 267 -13.84 -28.38 -12.69
C ASP A 267 -13.27 -27.02 -12.28
N LEU A 268 -12.69 -26.94 -11.07
CA LEU A 268 -12.03 -25.72 -10.60
C LEU A 268 -10.78 -25.38 -11.42
N ALA A 269 -10.03 -26.39 -11.87
CA ALA A 269 -8.87 -26.19 -12.75
C ALA A 269 -9.31 -25.66 -14.12
N ARG A 270 -10.35 -26.27 -14.68
CA ARG A 270 -10.96 -25.84 -15.96
C ARG A 270 -11.50 -24.41 -15.87
N LEU A 271 -12.17 -24.08 -14.78
CA LEU A 271 -12.65 -22.72 -14.51
C LEU A 271 -11.48 -21.73 -14.41
N GLY A 272 -10.49 -22.05 -13.56
CA GLY A 272 -9.27 -21.25 -13.36
C GLY A 272 -8.50 -21.02 -14.65
N TYR A 273 -8.37 -22.06 -15.48
CA TYR A 273 -7.73 -21.95 -16.80
C TYR A 273 -8.37 -20.84 -17.66
N TRP A 274 -9.68 -20.86 -17.83
CA TRP A 274 -10.36 -19.89 -18.70
C TRP A 274 -10.37 -18.49 -18.14
N VAL A 275 -10.47 -18.32 -16.80
CA VAL A 275 -10.39 -17.00 -16.17
C VAL A 275 -8.97 -16.44 -16.30
N LEU A 276 -7.91 -17.20 -15.99
CA LEU A 276 -6.53 -16.75 -16.12
C LEU A 276 -6.15 -16.47 -17.57
N LYS A 277 -6.63 -17.29 -18.52
CA LYS A 277 -6.44 -17.02 -19.95
C LYS A 277 -7.11 -15.72 -20.37
N GLY A 278 -8.30 -15.42 -19.86
CA GLY A 278 -8.93 -14.11 -20.07
C GLY A 278 -8.12 -12.97 -19.45
N ILE A 279 -7.59 -13.17 -18.25
CA ILE A 279 -6.74 -12.20 -17.55
C ILE A 279 -5.42 -11.92 -18.30
N SER A 280 -4.81 -12.93 -18.94
CA SER A 280 -3.58 -12.72 -19.72
C SER A 280 -3.81 -11.82 -20.94
N LYS A 281 -5.05 -11.70 -21.42
CA LYS A 281 -5.42 -10.85 -22.56
C LYS A 281 -5.74 -9.40 -22.18
N VAL A 282 -5.72 -9.03 -20.90
CA VAL A 282 -5.91 -7.64 -20.49
C VAL A 282 -4.84 -6.74 -21.14
N PRO A 283 -5.19 -5.61 -21.79
CA PRO A 283 -6.49 -4.92 -21.77
C PRO A 283 -7.37 -5.12 -23.02
N ASP A 284 -7.30 -6.20 -23.73
CA ASP A 284 -8.09 -6.44 -24.95
C ASP A 284 -9.41 -7.19 -24.64
N LEU A 285 -10.52 -6.45 -24.53
CA LEU A 285 -11.85 -6.99 -24.20
C LEU A 285 -12.39 -7.98 -25.26
N GLU A 286 -12.03 -7.81 -26.52
CA GLU A 286 -12.50 -8.69 -27.61
C GLU A 286 -11.95 -10.13 -27.45
N THR A 287 -10.69 -10.24 -27.08
CA THR A 287 -10.04 -11.53 -26.83
C THR A 287 -10.32 -12.08 -25.43
N MET A 288 -10.58 -11.20 -24.44
CA MET A 288 -10.95 -11.60 -23.08
C MET A 288 -12.33 -12.26 -23.01
N LEU A 289 -13.35 -11.63 -23.62
CA LEU A 289 -14.75 -12.02 -23.45
C LEU A 289 -15.05 -13.49 -23.85
N PRO A 290 -14.51 -14.05 -24.94
CA PRO A 290 -14.67 -15.48 -25.25
C PRO A 290 -14.18 -16.40 -24.14
N CYS A 291 -13.06 -16.05 -23.49
CA CYS A 291 -12.52 -16.84 -22.37
C CYS A 291 -13.45 -16.77 -21.15
N PHE A 292 -13.92 -15.58 -20.79
CA PHE A 292 -14.85 -15.40 -19.68
C PHE A 292 -16.23 -16.04 -19.92
N LYS A 293 -16.71 -16.07 -21.17
CA LYS A 293 -17.93 -16.83 -21.52
C LYS A 293 -17.79 -18.31 -21.24
N LYS A 294 -16.66 -18.92 -21.63
CA LYS A 294 -16.39 -20.34 -21.31
C LYS A 294 -16.28 -20.58 -19.80
N ALA A 295 -15.63 -19.66 -19.08
CA ALA A 295 -15.58 -19.70 -17.62
C ALA A 295 -16.99 -19.66 -16.99
N LYS A 296 -17.87 -18.75 -17.47
CA LYS A 296 -19.26 -18.64 -17.04
C LYS A 296 -20.04 -19.95 -17.26
N ASP A 297 -19.86 -20.58 -18.43
CA ASP A 297 -20.54 -21.83 -18.76
C ASP A 297 -20.11 -22.97 -17.82
N ILE A 298 -18.80 -23.11 -17.55
CA ILE A 298 -18.27 -24.07 -16.59
C ILE A 298 -18.84 -23.79 -15.19
N ALA A 299 -18.75 -22.56 -14.71
CA ALA A 299 -19.26 -22.18 -13.39
C ALA A 299 -20.75 -22.49 -13.21
N ARG A 300 -21.57 -22.24 -14.25
CA ARG A 300 -23.01 -22.56 -14.23
C ARG A 300 -23.31 -24.06 -14.24
N GLN A 301 -22.52 -24.85 -14.96
CA GLN A 301 -22.68 -26.29 -15.05
C GLN A 301 -22.23 -27.01 -13.78
N THR A 302 -21.17 -26.54 -13.14
CA THR A 302 -20.50 -27.26 -12.05
C THR A 302 -20.77 -26.66 -10.66
N GLY A 303 -21.23 -25.43 -10.59
CA GLY A 303 -21.36 -24.66 -9.35
C GLY A 303 -20.02 -24.19 -8.75
N CYS A 304 -18.88 -24.47 -9.41
CA CYS A 304 -17.57 -24.03 -8.96
C CYS A 304 -17.41 -22.53 -9.10
N ARG A 305 -16.69 -21.92 -8.15
CA ARG A 305 -16.34 -20.48 -8.18
C ARG A 305 -14.90 -20.27 -7.74
N LEU A 306 -14.29 -19.20 -8.26
CA LEU A 306 -12.96 -18.74 -7.87
C LEU A 306 -13.05 -17.70 -6.77
N PRO A 307 -12.01 -17.57 -5.93
CA PRO A 307 -11.93 -16.52 -4.92
C PRO A 307 -12.05 -15.11 -5.53
N HIS A 308 -12.55 -14.15 -4.73
CA HIS A 308 -12.76 -12.75 -5.15
C HIS A 308 -11.52 -12.08 -5.74
N GLU A 309 -10.33 -12.47 -5.29
CA GLU A 309 -9.04 -11.94 -5.76
C GLU A 309 -8.87 -12.01 -7.28
N PHE A 310 -9.54 -12.94 -7.95
CA PHE A 310 -9.50 -13.05 -9.41
C PHE A 310 -10.15 -11.88 -10.13
N LEU A 311 -11.07 -11.16 -9.49
CA LEU A 311 -11.63 -9.93 -10.03
C LEU A 311 -10.56 -8.85 -10.22
N SER A 312 -9.54 -8.81 -9.37
CA SER A 312 -8.39 -7.90 -9.51
C SER A 312 -7.62 -8.13 -10.81
N GLY A 313 -7.71 -9.33 -11.41
CA GLY A 313 -7.15 -9.61 -12.74
C GLY A 313 -7.84 -8.82 -13.86
N VAL A 314 -9.12 -8.51 -13.70
CA VAL A 314 -9.90 -7.69 -14.64
C VAL A 314 -9.77 -6.21 -14.29
N THR A 315 -9.93 -5.84 -13.02
CA THR A 315 -9.98 -4.44 -12.58
C THR A 315 -8.59 -3.79 -12.48
N ARG A 316 -7.54 -4.58 -12.25
CA ARG A 316 -6.13 -4.13 -12.05
C ARG A 316 -6.00 -3.05 -10.97
N ALA A 317 -7.01 -2.87 -10.13
CA ALA A 317 -7.08 -1.82 -9.11
C ALA A 317 -6.78 -0.41 -9.66
N VAL A 318 -7.16 -0.15 -10.90
CA VAL A 318 -7.09 1.19 -11.49
C VAL A 318 -8.41 1.93 -11.23
N GLY A 319 -8.31 3.22 -10.95
CA GLY A 319 -9.46 4.04 -10.56
C GLY A 319 -10.48 4.31 -11.66
N LYS A 320 -10.18 3.89 -12.89
CA LYS A 320 -11.04 4.05 -14.08
C LYS A 320 -11.06 2.72 -14.80
N GLN A 321 -12.18 2.01 -14.73
CA GLN A 321 -12.30 0.70 -15.33
C GLN A 321 -12.39 0.77 -16.85
N LEU A 322 -13.33 1.58 -17.34
CA LEU A 322 -13.50 1.78 -18.78
C LEU A 322 -12.25 2.41 -19.40
N ASN A 323 -11.57 3.30 -18.68
CA ASN A 323 -10.32 3.91 -19.13
C ASN A 323 -9.24 2.86 -19.44
N LEU A 324 -9.09 1.80 -18.64
CA LEU A 324 -8.09 0.75 -18.89
C LEU A 324 -8.29 0.10 -20.28
N TYR A 325 -9.54 -0.07 -20.67
CA TYR A 325 -9.96 -0.78 -21.87
C TYR A 325 -10.23 0.12 -23.09
N TYR A 326 -10.29 1.44 -22.91
CA TYR A 326 -10.54 2.37 -24.01
C TYR A 326 -9.26 2.58 -24.83
N ARG A 327 -9.17 1.89 -25.96
CA ARG A 327 -7.96 1.82 -26.77
C ARG A 327 -8.08 2.41 -28.18
N GLY A 328 -9.27 2.54 -28.70
CA GLY A 328 -9.53 3.04 -30.05
C GLY A 328 -10.54 4.18 -30.07
N ILE A 329 -10.31 5.17 -30.94
CA ILE A 329 -11.25 6.27 -31.18
C ILE A 329 -12.56 5.70 -31.73
N GLY A 330 -13.71 6.17 -31.25
CA GLY A 330 -15.04 5.68 -31.63
C GLY A 330 -15.45 4.37 -30.93
N GLN A 331 -14.66 3.86 -29.99
CA GLN A 331 -14.91 2.56 -29.36
C GLN A 331 -15.38 2.67 -27.89
N LEU A 332 -15.58 3.87 -27.36
CA LEU A 332 -15.89 4.03 -25.93
C LEU A 332 -17.16 3.28 -25.52
N GLN A 333 -18.26 3.44 -26.31
CA GLN A 333 -19.51 2.75 -26.04
C GLN A 333 -19.37 1.22 -26.21
N HIS A 334 -18.73 0.80 -27.28
CA HIS A 334 -18.50 -0.62 -27.56
C HIS A 334 -17.70 -1.30 -26.42
N ASN A 335 -16.61 -0.68 -25.99
CA ASN A 335 -15.80 -1.18 -24.89
C ASN A 335 -16.57 -1.22 -23.55
N ARG A 336 -17.46 -0.24 -23.29
CA ARG A 336 -18.37 -0.26 -22.16
C ARG A 336 -19.26 -1.52 -22.19
N ASP A 337 -19.86 -1.83 -23.33
CA ASP A 337 -20.79 -2.94 -23.47
C ASP A 337 -20.07 -4.29 -23.37
N LEU A 338 -18.85 -4.41 -23.90
CA LEU A 338 -17.98 -5.56 -23.72
C LEU A 338 -17.58 -5.75 -22.26
N LEU A 339 -17.15 -4.68 -21.58
CA LEU A 339 -16.76 -4.72 -20.17
C LEU A 339 -17.91 -5.16 -19.27
N LYS A 340 -19.13 -4.66 -19.52
CA LYS A 340 -20.35 -5.11 -18.82
C LYS A 340 -20.60 -6.61 -19.03
N SER A 341 -20.34 -7.13 -20.22
CA SER A 341 -20.46 -8.54 -20.54
C SER A 341 -19.38 -9.38 -19.81
N VAL A 342 -18.16 -8.87 -19.67
CA VAL A 342 -17.10 -9.49 -18.86
C VAL A 342 -17.52 -9.54 -17.39
N TYR A 343 -18.04 -8.43 -16.82
CA TYR A 343 -18.53 -8.43 -15.43
C TYR A 343 -19.68 -9.40 -15.19
N GLU A 344 -20.56 -9.58 -16.16
CA GLU A 344 -21.60 -10.62 -16.07
C GLU A 344 -21.03 -12.02 -15.98
N CYS A 345 -19.94 -12.29 -16.70
CA CYS A 345 -19.26 -13.58 -16.63
C CYS A 345 -18.50 -13.72 -15.29
N CYS A 346 -17.87 -12.65 -14.81
CA CYS A 346 -17.20 -12.63 -13.51
C CYS A 346 -18.17 -12.94 -12.37
N GLY A 347 -19.38 -12.34 -12.37
CA GLY A 347 -20.40 -12.61 -11.35
C GLY A 347 -20.89 -14.05 -11.30
N ALA A 348 -20.73 -14.81 -12.38
CA ALA A 348 -21.02 -16.24 -12.39
C ALA A 348 -19.82 -17.09 -11.91
N ALA A 349 -18.60 -16.66 -12.23
CA ALA A 349 -17.36 -17.45 -12.06
C ALA A 349 -16.55 -17.13 -10.81
N ILE A 350 -16.77 -15.96 -10.19
CA ILE A 350 -15.99 -15.46 -9.05
C ILE A 350 -16.93 -15.22 -7.87
N ASP A 351 -16.47 -15.53 -6.66
CA ASP A 351 -17.23 -15.31 -5.44
C ASP A 351 -17.40 -13.83 -5.11
N ASP A 352 -18.51 -13.51 -4.44
CA ASP A 352 -18.82 -12.19 -3.87
C ASP A 352 -18.75 -11.02 -4.87
N VAL A 353 -19.10 -11.23 -6.14
CA VAL A 353 -19.13 -10.17 -7.17
C VAL A 353 -20.56 -9.68 -7.38
N ASP A 354 -20.83 -8.44 -7.02
CA ASP A 354 -22.07 -7.75 -7.35
C ASP A 354 -22.07 -7.27 -8.81
N THR A 355 -22.50 -8.15 -9.68
CA THR A 355 -22.50 -7.92 -11.14
C THR A 355 -23.19 -6.62 -11.56
N GLN A 356 -24.33 -6.26 -10.94
CA GLN A 356 -25.07 -5.06 -11.34
C GLN A 356 -24.30 -3.81 -10.94
N ALA A 357 -23.76 -3.77 -9.74
CA ALA A 357 -22.98 -2.63 -9.29
C ALA A 357 -21.68 -2.41 -10.11
N TRP A 358 -21.03 -3.48 -10.59
CA TRP A 358 -19.90 -3.35 -11.53
C TRP A 358 -20.31 -2.85 -12.90
N LYS A 359 -21.49 -3.25 -13.41
CA LYS A 359 -22.06 -2.69 -14.64
C LYS A 359 -22.41 -1.20 -14.48
N ASP A 360 -22.99 -0.84 -13.33
CA ASP A 360 -23.33 0.55 -13.00
C ASP A 360 -22.08 1.44 -12.90
N LEU A 361 -20.95 0.90 -12.37
CA LEU A 361 -19.67 1.60 -12.41
C LEU A 361 -19.19 1.88 -13.83
N ALA A 362 -19.29 0.93 -14.73
CA ALA A 362 -18.91 1.13 -16.15
C ALA A 362 -19.81 2.16 -16.85
N ASP A 363 -21.13 2.10 -16.60
CA ASP A 363 -22.09 3.07 -17.13
C ASP A 363 -21.87 4.46 -16.50
N GLY A 364 -21.58 4.54 -15.20
CA GLY A 364 -21.26 5.78 -14.50
C GLY A 364 -19.98 6.44 -15.00
N GLU A 365 -18.92 5.67 -15.29
CA GLU A 365 -17.70 6.19 -15.91
C GLU A 365 -17.95 6.71 -17.34
N TYR A 366 -18.75 5.98 -18.12
CA TYR A 366 -19.17 6.43 -19.46
C TYR A 366 -19.95 7.74 -19.38
N ALA A 367 -20.96 7.82 -18.52
CA ALA A 367 -21.76 9.04 -18.32
C ALA A 367 -20.89 10.21 -17.87
N TYR A 368 -19.93 9.98 -16.95
CA TYR A 368 -18.98 11.00 -16.55
C TYR A 368 -18.12 11.50 -17.73
N LEU A 369 -17.55 10.61 -18.54
CA LEU A 369 -16.70 10.99 -19.68
C LEU A 369 -17.46 11.81 -20.71
N THR A 370 -18.74 11.49 -20.93
CA THR A 370 -19.63 12.18 -21.90
C THR A 370 -20.37 13.38 -21.32
N GLY A 371 -20.07 13.80 -20.09
CA GLY A 371 -20.62 15.01 -19.47
C GLY A 371 -22.01 14.84 -18.83
N GLN A 372 -22.56 13.64 -18.76
CA GLN A 372 -23.86 13.34 -18.15
C GLN A 372 -23.71 13.20 -16.63
N LEU A 373 -23.40 14.32 -15.94
CA LEU A 373 -22.96 14.31 -14.54
C LEU A 373 -24.02 13.80 -13.56
N ASP A 374 -25.31 14.10 -13.78
CA ASP A 374 -26.38 13.63 -12.90
C ASP A 374 -26.58 12.12 -13.03
N ALA A 375 -26.54 11.58 -14.24
CA ALA A 375 -26.61 10.13 -14.47
C ALA A 375 -25.38 9.41 -13.87
N ALA A 376 -24.19 9.99 -14.03
CA ALA A 376 -22.97 9.46 -13.43
C ALA A 376 -23.06 9.42 -11.90
N GLU A 377 -23.54 10.49 -11.26
CA GLU A 377 -23.74 10.54 -9.81
C GLU A 377 -24.71 9.47 -9.32
N GLN A 378 -25.89 9.34 -9.97
CA GLN A 378 -26.90 8.35 -9.59
C GLN A 378 -26.37 6.91 -9.63
N LEU A 379 -25.52 6.59 -10.60
CA LEU A 379 -24.92 5.26 -10.75
C LEU A 379 -23.77 5.00 -9.76
N LEU A 380 -22.98 6.03 -9.44
CA LEU A 380 -21.76 5.88 -8.66
C LEU A 380 -21.95 6.09 -7.15
N ALA A 381 -22.86 6.98 -6.72
CA ALA A 381 -23.03 7.33 -5.33
C ALA A 381 -23.39 6.15 -4.41
N PRO A 382 -24.19 5.15 -4.84
CA PRO A 382 -24.46 3.97 -3.99
C PRO A 382 -23.19 3.20 -3.60
N CYS A 383 -22.14 3.24 -4.40
CA CYS A 383 -20.88 2.54 -4.11
C CYS A 383 -20.14 3.11 -2.88
N LEU A 384 -20.38 4.38 -2.48
CA LEU A 384 -19.76 4.98 -1.31
C LEU A 384 -20.57 4.76 -0.02
N GLN A 385 -21.85 4.36 -0.09
CA GLN A 385 -22.74 4.27 1.07
C GLN A 385 -22.36 3.12 2.03
N ASP A 386 -21.93 1.96 1.49
CA ASP A 386 -21.55 0.77 2.28
C ASP A 386 -20.11 0.33 1.94
N CYS A 387 -19.21 1.27 1.98
CA CYS A 387 -17.81 1.08 1.52
C CYS A 387 -16.93 0.25 2.47
N LEU A 388 -17.39 -0.09 3.68
CA LEU A 388 -16.59 -0.83 4.66
C LEU A 388 -16.93 -2.34 4.72
N GLY A 389 -17.88 -2.79 3.91
CA GLY A 389 -18.36 -4.17 3.88
C GLY A 389 -17.35 -5.17 3.29
N THR A 390 -17.81 -5.97 2.33
CA THR A 390 -16.98 -6.99 1.63
C THR A 390 -15.83 -6.37 0.83
N ALA A 391 -14.90 -7.21 0.35
CA ALA A 391 -13.83 -6.76 -0.56
C ALA A 391 -14.41 -6.09 -1.81
N ASP A 392 -15.44 -6.69 -2.42
CA ASP A 392 -16.16 -6.15 -3.57
C ASP A 392 -16.67 -4.72 -3.34
N LYS A 393 -17.31 -4.48 -2.19
CA LYS A 393 -17.81 -3.14 -1.84
C LYS A 393 -16.70 -2.12 -1.67
N ARG A 394 -15.58 -2.50 -1.02
CA ARG A 394 -14.41 -1.63 -0.85
C ARG A 394 -13.76 -1.27 -2.19
N GLU A 395 -13.60 -2.25 -3.07
CA GLU A 395 -13.00 -2.07 -4.39
C GLU A 395 -13.85 -1.14 -5.26
N ARG A 396 -15.17 -1.33 -5.29
CA ARG A 396 -16.10 -0.43 -5.98
C ARG A 396 -16.08 0.98 -5.41
N ALA A 397 -15.98 1.12 -4.09
CA ALA A 397 -15.88 2.43 -3.44
C ALA A 397 -14.59 3.17 -3.83
N VAL A 398 -13.46 2.47 -4.00
CA VAL A 398 -12.21 3.08 -4.50
C VAL A 398 -12.41 3.68 -5.89
N ILE A 399 -13.09 2.95 -6.79
CA ILE A 399 -13.35 3.43 -8.14
C ILE A 399 -14.33 4.61 -8.13
N ALA A 400 -15.43 4.51 -7.37
CA ALA A 400 -16.39 5.60 -7.22
C ALA A 400 -15.75 6.86 -6.62
N TYR A 401 -14.83 6.71 -5.66
CA TYR A 401 -14.04 7.81 -5.09
C TYR A 401 -13.15 8.50 -6.13
N PHE A 402 -12.76 7.84 -7.21
CA PHE A 402 -12.04 8.50 -8.29
C PHE A 402 -12.89 9.51 -9.05
N LEU A 403 -14.18 9.22 -9.24
CA LEU A 403 -15.09 9.98 -10.12
C LEU A 403 -15.97 10.96 -9.34
N LEU A 404 -16.57 10.55 -8.23
CA LEU A 404 -17.56 11.37 -7.51
C LEU A 404 -17.03 12.71 -7.00
N PRO A 405 -15.82 12.83 -6.40
CA PRO A 405 -15.28 14.14 -6.01
C PRO A 405 -15.14 15.07 -7.23
N ARG A 406 -14.82 14.53 -8.41
CA ARG A 406 -14.70 15.29 -9.66
C ARG A 406 -16.06 15.75 -10.16
N ILE A 407 -17.07 14.90 -10.09
CA ILE A 407 -18.45 15.25 -10.40
C ILE A 407 -18.94 16.37 -9.49
N TYR A 408 -18.75 16.27 -8.18
CA TYR A 408 -19.16 17.29 -7.21
C TYR A 408 -18.40 18.61 -7.38
N LEU A 409 -17.13 18.55 -7.79
CA LEU A 409 -16.41 19.77 -8.19
C LEU A 409 -17.04 20.46 -9.38
N LEU A 410 -17.44 19.70 -10.42
CA LEU A 410 -18.07 20.23 -11.62
C LEU A 410 -19.48 20.76 -11.32
N LYS A 411 -20.23 20.10 -10.44
CA LYS A 411 -21.56 20.53 -9.95
C LYS A 411 -21.50 21.65 -8.92
N LYS A 412 -20.32 22.01 -8.43
CA LYS A 412 -20.10 23.01 -7.37
C LYS A 412 -20.73 22.59 -6.02
N ASP A 413 -20.93 21.30 -5.80
CA ASP A 413 -21.43 20.74 -4.55
C ASP A 413 -20.28 20.50 -3.56
N LYS A 414 -20.09 21.48 -2.67
CA LYS A 414 -19.01 21.45 -1.69
C LYS A 414 -19.23 20.41 -0.60
N GLU A 415 -20.47 20.24 -0.16
CA GLU A 415 -20.80 19.33 0.94
C GLU A 415 -20.56 17.88 0.53
N ALA A 416 -21.10 17.46 -0.60
CA ALA A 416 -20.87 16.13 -1.16
C ALA A 416 -19.39 15.88 -1.49
N TYR A 417 -18.69 16.90 -2.01
CA TYR A 417 -17.25 16.81 -2.23
C TYR A 417 -16.48 16.51 -0.94
N LEU A 418 -16.75 17.24 0.14
CA LEU A 418 -16.09 17.03 1.43
C LEU A 418 -16.43 15.67 2.05
N ALA A 419 -17.68 15.20 1.89
CA ALA A 419 -18.09 13.88 2.36
C ALA A 419 -17.27 12.74 1.74
N CYS A 420 -16.82 12.89 0.49
CA CYS A 420 -15.96 11.89 -0.15
C CYS A 420 -14.64 11.69 0.57
N PHE A 421 -14.04 12.74 1.16
CA PHE A 421 -12.77 12.60 1.90
C PHE A 421 -12.92 11.76 3.17
N ALA A 422 -14.07 11.84 3.85
CA ALA A 422 -14.33 10.98 5.00
C ALA A 422 -14.37 9.49 4.61
N VAL A 423 -14.85 9.18 3.41
CA VAL A 423 -14.81 7.83 2.83
C VAL A 423 -13.38 7.40 2.52
N TYR A 424 -12.56 8.27 1.93
CA TYR A 424 -11.15 7.99 1.65
C TYR A 424 -10.37 7.58 2.91
N GLU A 425 -10.48 8.36 3.99
CA GLU A 425 -9.79 8.05 5.24
C GLU A 425 -10.22 6.70 5.84
N LYS A 426 -11.49 6.35 5.74
CA LYS A 426 -12.00 5.03 6.15
C LYS A 426 -11.46 3.91 5.26
N LEU A 427 -11.49 4.07 3.94
CA LEU A 427 -10.97 3.07 2.99
C LEU A 427 -9.48 2.79 3.21
N LYS A 428 -8.69 3.84 3.47
CA LYS A 428 -7.26 3.72 3.75
C LYS A 428 -6.95 2.85 4.98
N GLN A 429 -7.84 2.83 5.97
CA GLN A 429 -7.67 2.03 7.19
C GLN A 429 -8.03 0.54 7.00
N VAL A 430 -8.93 0.22 6.06
CA VAL A 430 -9.47 -1.14 5.91
C VAL A 430 -8.95 -1.88 4.68
N ILE A 431 -8.33 -1.18 3.73
CA ILE A 431 -7.72 -1.81 2.56
C ILE A 431 -6.33 -2.31 2.93
N THR A 432 -6.15 -3.62 2.89
CA THR A 432 -4.88 -4.30 3.17
C THR A 432 -4.09 -4.63 1.90
N SER A 433 -4.78 -4.84 0.78
CA SER A 433 -4.14 -5.16 -0.50
C SER A 433 -3.23 -4.02 -0.98
N PRO A 434 -1.91 -4.26 -1.20
CA PRO A 434 -0.97 -3.23 -1.65
C PRO A 434 -1.35 -2.64 -2.99
N MET A 435 -1.89 -3.45 -3.89
CA MET A 435 -2.33 -3.01 -5.22
C MET A 435 -3.50 -2.03 -5.11
N TRP A 436 -4.51 -2.33 -4.30
CA TRP A 436 -5.64 -1.44 -4.07
C TRP A 436 -5.26 -0.19 -3.27
N LEU A 437 -4.35 -0.31 -2.30
CA LEU A 437 -3.85 0.84 -1.54
C LEU A 437 -3.03 1.78 -2.44
N ALA A 438 -2.19 1.24 -3.33
CA ALA A 438 -1.48 2.03 -4.33
C ALA A 438 -2.46 2.72 -5.28
N GLY A 439 -3.48 2.00 -5.78
CA GLY A 439 -4.56 2.56 -6.58
C GLY A 439 -5.27 3.72 -5.90
N LEU A 440 -5.69 3.54 -4.65
CA LEU A 440 -6.35 4.57 -3.84
C LEU A 440 -5.47 5.81 -3.65
N THR A 441 -4.17 5.64 -3.39
CA THR A 441 -3.22 6.75 -3.23
C THR A 441 -3.04 7.54 -4.53
N MET A 442 -2.96 6.86 -5.68
CA MET A 442 -2.89 7.51 -7.00
C MET A 442 -4.17 8.28 -7.33
N ILE A 443 -5.32 7.70 -7.01
CA ILE A 443 -6.64 8.34 -7.16
C ILE A 443 -6.70 9.61 -6.33
N ALA A 444 -6.39 9.54 -5.03
CA ALA A 444 -6.39 10.69 -4.15
C ALA A 444 -5.44 11.80 -4.64
N SER A 445 -4.24 11.41 -5.12
CA SER A 445 -3.27 12.36 -5.67
C SER A 445 -3.80 13.08 -6.92
N THR A 446 -4.57 12.39 -7.76
CA THR A 446 -5.20 12.97 -8.96
C THR A 446 -6.32 13.93 -8.58
N VAL A 447 -7.21 13.53 -7.67
CA VAL A 447 -8.33 14.36 -7.17
C VAL A 447 -7.79 15.61 -6.46
N ASP A 448 -6.82 15.44 -5.58
CA ASP A 448 -6.17 16.55 -4.89
C ASP A 448 -5.52 17.53 -5.88
N GLY A 449 -4.88 17.03 -6.94
CA GLY A 449 -4.28 17.86 -7.99
C GLY A 449 -5.27 18.76 -8.72
N LEU A 450 -6.57 18.46 -8.72
CA LEU A 450 -7.62 19.32 -9.31
C LEU A 450 -7.97 20.51 -8.41
N THR A 451 -7.82 20.38 -7.10
CA THR A 451 -8.29 21.36 -6.11
C THR A 451 -7.17 22.09 -5.38
N GLN A 452 -5.98 21.49 -5.29
CA GLN A 452 -4.91 22.04 -4.46
C GLN A 452 -4.25 23.27 -5.05
N LYS A 453 -4.13 24.29 -4.19
CA LYS A 453 -3.37 25.51 -4.45
C LYS A 453 -2.04 25.55 -3.67
N SER A 454 -1.81 24.59 -2.74
CA SER A 454 -0.58 24.56 -1.91
C SER A 454 0.53 23.73 -2.58
N PRO A 455 1.64 24.37 -2.98
CA PRO A 455 2.80 23.67 -3.53
C PRO A 455 3.41 22.64 -2.58
N GLU A 456 3.37 22.89 -1.26
CA GLU A 456 3.95 21.99 -0.26
C GLU A 456 3.17 20.68 -0.17
N GLN A 457 1.83 20.75 -0.26
CA GLN A 457 1.00 19.55 -0.26
C GLN A 457 1.18 18.76 -1.56
N ALA A 458 1.23 19.44 -2.71
CA ALA A 458 1.48 18.79 -3.99
C ALA A 458 2.87 18.12 -4.03
N SER A 459 3.90 18.73 -3.41
CA SER A 459 5.23 18.12 -3.31
C SER A 459 5.22 16.85 -2.47
N ARG A 460 4.57 16.86 -1.29
CA ARG A 460 4.43 15.66 -0.44
C ARG A 460 3.70 14.52 -1.15
N LYS A 461 2.61 14.85 -1.86
CA LYS A 461 1.88 13.86 -2.66
C LYS A 461 2.73 13.28 -3.80
N LEU A 462 3.60 14.09 -4.38
CA LEU A 462 4.55 13.60 -5.39
C LEU A 462 5.54 12.59 -4.78
N ASP A 463 6.06 12.87 -3.59
CA ASP A 463 6.97 11.96 -2.89
C ASP A 463 6.25 10.65 -2.47
N GLU A 464 5.02 10.74 -1.94
CA GLU A 464 4.18 9.58 -1.64
C GLU A 464 3.95 8.71 -2.90
N LEU A 465 3.65 9.33 -4.04
CA LEU A 465 3.40 8.66 -5.30
C LEU A 465 4.62 7.91 -5.83
N LEU A 466 5.82 8.49 -5.64
CA LEU A 466 7.09 7.88 -6.07
C LEU A 466 7.49 6.68 -5.20
N ALA A 467 7.05 6.64 -3.95
CA ALA A 467 7.32 5.56 -3.00
C ALA A 467 6.40 4.34 -3.17
N LEU A 468 5.35 4.42 -4.01
CA LEU A 468 4.40 3.32 -4.21
C LEU A 468 5.06 2.11 -4.87
N PRO A 469 4.62 0.88 -4.53
CA PRO A 469 5.06 -0.33 -5.21
C PRO A 469 4.69 -0.29 -6.70
N HIS A 470 5.52 -0.94 -7.52
CA HIS A 470 5.30 -0.98 -8.95
C HIS A 470 4.30 -2.07 -9.33
N PHE A 471 3.24 -1.65 -10.05
CA PHE A 471 2.27 -2.53 -10.73
C PHE A 471 2.14 -2.05 -12.17
N PRO A 472 2.49 -2.86 -13.18
CA PRO A 472 2.55 -2.42 -14.58
C PRO A 472 1.25 -1.77 -15.08
N ALA A 473 0.10 -2.37 -14.76
CA ALA A 473 -1.21 -1.82 -15.18
C ALA A 473 -1.54 -0.45 -14.54
N GLN A 474 -0.91 -0.11 -13.41
CA GLN A 474 -1.12 1.16 -12.71
C GLN A 474 -0.13 2.25 -13.13
N GLU A 475 0.95 1.90 -13.84
CA GLU A 475 1.99 2.86 -14.22
C GLU A 475 1.47 4.02 -15.10
N PRO A 476 0.59 3.79 -16.09
CA PRO A 476 0.01 4.91 -16.84
C PRO A 476 -0.79 5.89 -15.95
N MET A 477 -1.52 5.38 -14.95
CA MET A 477 -2.25 6.22 -14.00
C MET A 477 -1.29 6.97 -13.05
N ARG A 478 -0.24 6.31 -12.57
CA ARG A 478 0.83 6.93 -11.77
C ARG A 478 1.48 8.07 -12.52
N ARG A 479 1.83 7.87 -13.77
CA ARG A 479 2.42 8.88 -14.66
C ARG A 479 1.46 10.08 -14.82
N THR A 480 0.20 9.84 -15.13
CA THR A 480 -0.83 10.89 -15.27
C THR A 480 -1.01 11.67 -13.95
N ALA A 481 -1.08 11.01 -12.80
CA ALA A 481 -1.15 11.66 -11.50
C ALA A 481 0.09 12.53 -11.21
N ARG A 482 1.29 12.03 -11.52
CA ARG A 482 2.56 12.77 -11.41
C ARG A 482 2.54 14.02 -12.30
N HIS A 483 2.14 13.89 -13.55
CA HIS A 483 2.06 15.03 -14.49
C HIS A 483 1.08 16.09 -13.97
N ARG A 484 -0.04 15.67 -13.41
CA ARG A 484 -1.02 16.59 -12.79
C ARG A 484 -0.42 17.35 -11.61
N LEU A 485 0.31 16.69 -10.72
CA LEU A 485 0.98 17.34 -9.60
C LEU A 485 2.08 18.31 -10.08
N LEU A 486 2.83 17.96 -11.11
CA LEU A 486 3.83 18.85 -11.73
C LEU A 486 3.20 20.11 -12.31
N LEU A 487 1.99 20.02 -12.90
CA LEU A 487 1.22 21.21 -13.31
C LEU A 487 0.86 22.09 -12.12
N THR A 488 0.37 21.50 -11.03
CA THR A 488 0.03 22.23 -9.81
C THR A 488 1.27 22.94 -9.22
N LEU A 489 2.44 22.31 -9.31
CA LEU A 489 3.73 22.88 -8.92
C LEU A 489 4.29 23.88 -9.94
N LYS A 490 3.61 24.11 -11.06
CA LYS A 490 4.07 24.95 -12.18
C LYS A 490 5.44 24.54 -12.75
N ARG A 491 5.81 23.24 -12.63
CA ARG A 491 7.06 22.70 -13.18
C ARG A 491 6.92 22.39 -14.67
N TYR A 492 6.56 23.38 -15.47
CA TYR A 492 6.25 23.22 -16.90
C TYR A 492 7.41 22.69 -17.71
N GLN A 493 8.64 23.16 -17.45
CA GLN A 493 9.83 22.68 -18.17
C GLN A 493 10.08 21.20 -17.94
N THR A 494 9.88 20.73 -16.70
CA THR A 494 10.00 19.31 -16.37
C THR A 494 8.99 18.46 -17.14
N LEU A 495 7.76 18.96 -17.31
CA LEU A 495 6.73 18.27 -18.11
C LEU A 495 7.11 18.21 -19.60
N VAL A 496 7.56 19.32 -20.17
CA VAL A 496 7.99 19.37 -21.56
C VAL A 496 9.20 18.46 -21.81
N PHE A 497 10.15 18.41 -20.87
CA PHE A 497 11.36 17.57 -20.98
C PHE A 497 11.06 16.07 -20.76
N ALA A 498 10.05 15.72 -19.97
CA ALA A 498 9.70 14.33 -19.66
C ALA A 498 9.27 13.49 -20.89
N GLY A 499 9.20 14.11 -22.07
CA GLY A 499 8.93 13.39 -23.31
C GLY A 499 7.55 12.74 -23.33
N VAL A 500 6.52 13.50 -22.96
CA VAL A 500 5.15 13.00 -22.99
C VAL A 500 4.82 12.46 -24.38
N LEU A 501 4.17 11.31 -24.43
CA LEU A 501 3.79 10.62 -25.65
C LEU A 501 3.15 11.58 -26.66
N GLN A 502 3.74 11.68 -27.84
CA GLN A 502 3.22 12.52 -28.92
C GLN A 502 2.08 11.84 -29.67
N GLN A 503 2.02 10.51 -29.62
CA GLN A 503 0.98 9.71 -30.26
C GLN A 503 -0.08 9.26 -29.24
N PRO A 504 -1.35 9.13 -29.66
CA PRO A 504 -2.45 8.71 -28.79
C PRO A 504 -2.27 7.32 -28.20
N LEU A 505 -1.75 6.38 -28.97
CA LEU A 505 -1.52 5.00 -28.56
C LEU A 505 -0.16 4.52 -29.04
N PRO A 506 0.58 3.75 -28.25
CA PRO A 506 1.76 3.04 -28.69
C PRO A 506 1.37 1.89 -29.65
N ASP A 507 2.24 1.58 -30.59
CA ASP A 507 2.02 0.50 -31.58
C ASP A 507 1.99 -0.90 -30.94
N ASN A 508 2.63 -1.05 -29.78
CA ASN A 508 2.70 -2.32 -29.05
C ASN A 508 1.63 -2.41 -27.94
N PRO A 509 1.15 -3.61 -27.58
CA PRO A 509 0.23 -3.81 -26.47
C PRO A 509 0.88 -3.35 -25.17
N THR A 510 0.25 -2.36 -24.53
CA THR A 510 0.65 -1.81 -23.23
C THR A 510 -0.60 -1.54 -22.39
N TYR A 511 -0.44 -1.27 -21.10
CA TYR A 511 -1.55 -0.82 -20.26
C TYR A 511 -1.93 0.67 -20.47
N THR A 512 -1.20 1.40 -21.31
CA THR A 512 -1.51 2.80 -21.64
C THR A 512 -2.77 2.88 -22.49
N SER A 513 -3.83 3.45 -21.94
CA SER A 513 -5.11 3.68 -22.65
C SER A 513 -5.11 4.99 -23.42
N LEU A 514 -6.11 5.14 -24.29
CA LEU A 514 -6.35 6.36 -25.03
C LEU A 514 -6.59 7.57 -24.08
N MET A 515 -7.32 7.37 -22.97
CA MET A 515 -7.56 8.41 -21.98
C MET A 515 -6.31 8.84 -21.21
N ASN A 516 -5.37 7.91 -20.93
CA ASN A 516 -4.09 8.28 -20.33
C ASN A 516 -3.29 9.16 -21.31
N CYS A 517 -3.26 8.79 -22.57
CA CYS A 517 -2.64 9.60 -23.63
C CYS A 517 -3.29 10.99 -23.75
N PHE A 518 -4.62 11.06 -23.69
CA PHE A 518 -5.35 12.33 -23.74
C PHE A 518 -5.00 13.23 -22.56
N ASN A 519 -5.04 12.72 -21.34
CA ASN A 519 -4.69 13.50 -20.15
C ASN A 519 -3.23 13.99 -20.20
N ASP A 520 -2.28 13.11 -20.55
CA ASP A 520 -0.87 13.47 -20.66
C ASP A 520 -0.63 14.56 -21.71
N ASN A 521 -1.27 14.45 -22.88
CA ASN A 521 -1.17 15.46 -23.92
C ASN A 521 -1.88 16.77 -23.55
N LEU A 522 -2.97 16.72 -22.81
CA LEU A 522 -3.65 17.91 -22.28
C LEU A 522 -2.71 18.67 -21.32
N TYR A 523 -2.05 17.95 -20.41
CA TYR A 523 -1.09 18.56 -19.47
C TYR A 523 0.13 19.13 -20.18
N LEU A 524 0.59 18.44 -21.23
CA LEU A 524 1.68 18.92 -22.08
C LEU A 524 1.28 20.22 -22.83
N ALA A 525 0.07 20.31 -23.37
CA ALA A 525 -0.42 21.52 -24.01
C ALA A 525 -0.42 22.71 -23.06
N VAL A 526 -0.86 22.52 -21.83
CA VAL A 526 -0.81 23.57 -20.78
C VAL A 526 0.65 23.98 -20.50
N ALA A 527 1.57 23.02 -20.41
CA ALA A 527 2.98 23.29 -20.17
C ALA A 527 3.64 24.01 -21.37
N GLU A 528 3.39 23.57 -22.60
CA GLU A 528 3.89 24.19 -23.84
C GLU A 528 3.44 25.66 -23.95
N ARG A 529 2.18 25.95 -23.64
CA ARG A 529 1.70 27.33 -23.62
C ARG A 529 2.47 28.20 -22.62
N ASN A 530 2.70 27.69 -21.41
CA ASN A 530 3.36 28.42 -20.34
C ASN A 530 4.89 28.51 -20.52
N THR A 531 5.47 27.76 -21.46
CA THR A 531 6.90 27.81 -21.84
C THR A 531 7.15 28.53 -23.15
N GLY A 532 6.17 29.27 -23.66
CA GLY A 532 6.32 30.13 -24.85
C GLY A 532 6.02 29.45 -26.20
N HIS A 533 5.33 28.30 -26.19
CA HIS A 533 4.97 27.55 -27.40
C HIS A 533 3.45 27.49 -27.65
N PRO A 534 2.72 28.63 -27.73
CA PRO A 534 1.25 28.66 -27.82
C PRO A 534 0.69 27.98 -29.07
N LYS A 535 1.44 27.98 -30.19
CA LYS A 535 1.01 27.30 -31.45
C LYS A 535 0.99 25.80 -31.27
N LYS A 536 2.06 25.22 -30.69
CA LYS A 536 2.11 23.76 -30.37
C LYS A 536 0.98 23.36 -29.44
N ALA A 537 0.72 24.15 -28.41
CA ALA A 537 -0.39 23.92 -27.49
C ALA A 537 -1.74 23.93 -28.22
N LEU A 538 -1.98 24.87 -29.13
CA LEU A 538 -3.20 24.95 -29.90
C LEU A 538 -3.39 23.75 -30.81
N ASP A 539 -2.36 23.38 -31.57
CA ASP A 539 -2.39 22.22 -32.49
C ASP A 539 -2.66 20.92 -31.71
N ARG A 540 -2.05 20.78 -30.51
CA ARG A 540 -2.26 19.62 -29.65
C ARG A 540 -3.70 19.55 -29.13
N ILE A 541 -4.28 20.65 -28.66
CA ILE A 541 -5.67 20.68 -28.16
C ILE A 541 -6.64 20.41 -29.32
N ARG A 542 -6.40 20.95 -30.52
CA ARG A 542 -7.21 20.64 -31.70
C ARG A 542 -7.21 19.15 -31.97
N PHE A 543 -6.04 18.51 -32.03
CA PHE A 543 -5.89 17.08 -32.26
C PHE A 543 -6.64 16.23 -31.21
N LEU A 544 -6.55 16.61 -29.93
CA LEU A 544 -7.26 15.92 -28.85
C LEU A 544 -8.80 16.06 -29.02
N LEU A 545 -9.30 17.23 -29.33
CA LEU A 545 -10.72 17.45 -29.53
C LEU A 545 -11.24 16.67 -30.74
N GLU A 546 -10.51 16.64 -31.87
CA GLU A 546 -10.84 15.82 -33.02
C GLU A 546 -10.90 14.33 -32.68
N SER A 547 -9.94 13.85 -31.89
CA SER A 547 -9.87 12.45 -31.43
C SER A 547 -11.02 12.08 -30.48
N CYS A 548 -11.49 13.02 -29.67
CA CYS A 548 -12.58 12.81 -28.72
C CYS A 548 -13.97 12.95 -29.31
N ARG A 549 -14.10 13.53 -30.52
CA ARG A 549 -15.39 13.90 -31.14
C ARG A 549 -16.33 12.70 -31.34
N GLN A 550 -15.81 11.56 -31.82
CA GLN A 550 -16.63 10.39 -32.13
C GLN A 550 -17.27 9.78 -30.87
N ASP A 551 -16.55 9.79 -29.79
CA ASP A 551 -16.98 9.23 -28.51
C ASP A 551 -17.61 10.28 -27.58
N HIS A 552 -17.68 11.54 -28.04
CA HIS A 552 -18.18 12.68 -27.26
C HIS A 552 -17.56 12.84 -25.88
N VAL A 553 -16.25 12.61 -25.77
CA VAL A 553 -15.51 12.74 -24.47
C VAL A 553 -15.24 14.22 -24.22
N ILE A 554 -15.91 14.80 -23.22
CA ILE A 554 -15.82 16.23 -22.91
C ILE A 554 -15.30 16.55 -21.51
N THR A 555 -15.58 15.72 -20.53
CA THR A 555 -15.30 16.03 -19.10
C THR A 555 -13.83 16.33 -18.80
N PRO A 556 -12.82 15.63 -19.37
CA PRO A 556 -11.41 15.99 -19.15
C PRO A 556 -11.07 17.41 -19.59
N PHE A 557 -11.69 17.91 -20.66
CA PHE A 557 -11.51 19.29 -21.13
C PHE A 557 -12.24 20.29 -20.24
N VAL A 558 -13.42 19.93 -19.73
CA VAL A 558 -14.17 20.78 -18.78
C VAL A 558 -13.37 20.99 -17.50
N GLU A 559 -12.78 19.95 -16.93
CA GLU A 559 -11.95 20.03 -15.72
C GLU A 559 -10.73 20.93 -15.88
N HIS A 560 -10.23 21.08 -17.09
CA HIS A 560 -9.07 21.90 -17.45
C HIS A 560 -9.42 23.14 -18.28
N SER A 561 -10.72 23.48 -18.43
CA SER A 561 -11.18 24.56 -19.29
C SER A 561 -10.54 25.91 -18.97
N GLU A 562 -10.24 26.19 -17.71
CA GLU A 562 -9.48 27.41 -17.34
C GLU A 562 -8.04 27.39 -17.85
N ASP A 563 -7.36 26.23 -17.74
CA ASP A 563 -5.96 26.08 -18.14
C ASP A 563 -5.80 26.17 -19.67
N ILE A 564 -6.80 25.64 -20.43
CA ILE A 564 -6.81 25.62 -21.90
C ILE A 564 -7.73 26.69 -22.53
N ARG A 565 -8.27 27.63 -21.76
CA ARG A 565 -9.20 28.68 -22.23
C ARG A 565 -8.72 29.42 -23.48
N TYR A 566 -7.41 29.68 -23.54
CA TYR A 566 -6.81 30.32 -24.71
C TYR A 566 -7.02 29.48 -25.99
N CYS A 567 -6.82 28.17 -25.90
CA CYS A 567 -7.00 27.26 -27.04
C CYS A 567 -8.49 27.14 -27.41
N LEU A 568 -9.37 26.95 -26.42
CA LEU A 568 -10.83 26.85 -26.68
C LEU A 568 -11.37 28.06 -27.40
N ARG A 569 -11.01 29.28 -26.97
CA ARG A 569 -11.43 30.52 -27.65
C ARG A 569 -10.94 30.65 -29.10
N ARG A 570 -9.80 30.07 -29.44
CA ARG A 570 -9.28 30.07 -30.81
C ARG A 570 -9.86 28.98 -31.68
N LEU A 571 -10.44 27.95 -31.09
CA LEU A 571 -11.06 26.82 -31.76
C LEU A 571 -12.59 26.89 -31.82
N GLU A 572 -13.21 27.96 -31.26
CA GLU A 572 -14.67 28.11 -31.22
C GLU A 572 -15.32 28.25 -32.60
N HIS A 573 -14.54 28.65 -33.61
CA HIS A 573 -14.97 28.76 -35.00
C HIS A 573 -14.32 27.74 -35.93
N ASP A 574 -13.61 26.76 -35.39
CA ASP A 574 -13.00 25.68 -36.16
C ASP A 574 -14.05 24.61 -36.43
N GLU A 575 -14.45 24.47 -37.70
CA GLU A 575 -15.53 23.55 -38.11
C GLU A 575 -15.32 22.11 -37.68
N SER A 576 -14.05 21.69 -37.53
CA SER A 576 -13.72 20.31 -37.11
C SER A 576 -14.10 20.00 -35.66
N VAL A 577 -14.10 21.01 -34.77
CA VAL A 577 -14.25 20.83 -33.31
C VAL A 577 -15.24 21.80 -32.65
N GLN A 578 -15.81 22.77 -33.36
CA GLN A 578 -16.66 23.84 -32.80
C GLN A 578 -17.81 23.32 -31.93
N ALA A 579 -18.46 22.22 -32.33
CA ALA A 579 -19.58 21.65 -31.60
C ALA A 579 -19.10 21.16 -30.21
N LEU A 580 -17.98 20.41 -30.15
CA LEU A 580 -17.42 19.92 -28.90
C LEU A 580 -16.90 21.05 -28.00
N VAL A 581 -16.32 22.10 -28.62
CA VAL A 581 -15.89 23.31 -27.88
C VAL A 581 -17.10 24.03 -27.27
N ALA A 582 -18.24 24.14 -28.00
CA ALA A 582 -19.45 24.71 -27.46
C ALA A 582 -19.99 23.93 -26.27
N ASP A 583 -20.03 22.60 -26.36
CA ASP A 583 -20.47 21.74 -25.27
C ASP A 583 -19.55 21.88 -24.02
N ILE A 584 -18.23 21.94 -24.19
CA ILE A 584 -17.28 22.18 -23.10
C ILE A 584 -17.51 23.57 -22.46
N GLN A 585 -17.79 24.60 -23.26
CA GLN A 585 -18.00 25.96 -22.78
C GLN A 585 -19.34 26.14 -22.03
N GLN A 586 -20.36 25.31 -22.31
CA GLN A 586 -21.62 25.28 -21.55
C GLN A 586 -21.45 24.91 -20.09
N PHE A 587 -20.45 24.08 -19.76
CA PHE A 587 -20.05 23.84 -18.39
C PHE A 587 -19.32 25.06 -17.83
N GLU A 588 -20.00 26.08 -17.34
CA GLU A 588 -19.41 27.27 -16.71
C GLU A 588 -18.47 26.90 -15.53
N TYR A 589 -17.43 26.10 -15.82
CA TYR A 589 -16.48 25.63 -14.82
C TYR A 589 -15.51 26.74 -14.45
N ARG A 590 -15.63 27.23 -13.23
CA ARG A 590 -14.55 27.98 -12.54
C ARG A 590 -14.01 27.07 -11.46
N LYS A 591 -12.69 26.90 -11.41
CA LYS A 591 -12.04 26.13 -10.31
C LYS A 591 -12.64 26.53 -8.98
N ALA A 592 -13.48 25.67 -8.43
CA ALA A 592 -14.13 25.90 -7.17
C ALA A 592 -13.09 25.91 -6.07
N ASP A 593 -13.09 26.93 -5.21
CA ASP A 593 -12.25 27.00 -4.04
C ASP A 593 -12.89 26.19 -2.91
N PHE A 594 -12.79 24.87 -2.99
CA PHE A 594 -13.23 23.96 -1.93
C PHE A 594 -12.17 23.70 -0.88
N SER A 595 -11.04 24.43 -0.91
CA SER A 595 -10.10 24.39 0.20
C SER A 595 -10.88 24.55 1.50
N PRO A 596 -10.73 23.66 2.48
CA PRO A 596 -11.35 23.83 3.78
C PRO A 596 -10.93 25.22 4.27
N LYS A 597 -11.89 26.13 4.45
CA LYS A 597 -11.64 27.45 5.07
C LYS A 597 -11.37 27.30 6.58
N GLY A 598 -10.70 26.27 6.98
CA GLY A 598 -10.37 25.93 8.34
C GLY A 598 -9.36 24.81 8.34
N GLY A 599 -8.11 25.12 8.06
CA GLY A 599 -7.04 24.15 8.11
C GLY A 599 -5.92 24.39 7.09
N ALA A 600 -5.59 25.65 6.79
CA ALA A 600 -4.32 25.91 6.17
C ALA A 600 -3.26 25.38 7.15
N ALA A 601 -2.59 24.27 6.77
CA ALA A 601 -1.59 23.63 7.62
C ALA A 601 -0.63 24.69 8.12
N LEU A 602 -0.45 24.72 9.43
CA LEU A 602 0.48 25.65 10.05
C LEU A 602 1.88 25.43 9.45
N THR A 603 2.53 26.48 9.03
CA THR A 603 3.95 26.41 8.67
C THR A 603 4.77 25.89 9.86
N PRO A 604 5.97 25.34 9.65
CA PRO A 604 6.83 24.92 10.76
C PRO A 604 7.01 26.00 11.82
N ARG A 605 7.13 27.25 11.38
CA ARG A 605 7.25 28.41 12.27
C ARG A 605 5.96 28.72 13.04
N GLU A 606 4.81 28.62 12.39
CA GLU A 606 3.50 28.79 13.05
C GLU A 606 3.23 27.66 14.04
N LYS A 607 3.63 26.41 13.74
CA LYS A 607 3.54 25.27 14.67
C LYS A 607 4.36 25.54 15.94
N THR A 608 5.56 26.07 15.79
CA THR A 608 6.41 26.42 16.93
C THR A 608 5.79 27.53 17.76
N ILE A 609 5.21 28.55 17.12
CA ILE A 609 4.52 29.65 17.82
C ILE A 609 3.28 29.10 18.56
N VAL A 610 2.46 28.24 17.93
CA VAL A 610 1.30 27.59 18.57
C VAL A 610 1.73 26.75 19.77
N ALA A 611 2.83 26.00 19.67
CA ALA A 611 3.37 25.23 20.80
C ALA A 611 3.75 26.14 21.99
N CYS A 612 4.38 27.29 21.73
CA CYS A 612 4.67 28.28 22.76
C CYS A 612 3.38 28.92 23.34
N MET A 613 2.40 29.19 22.48
CA MET A 613 1.10 29.71 22.92
C MET A 613 0.35 28.71 23.83
N ARG A 614 0.43 27.40 23.56
CA ARG A 614 -0.10 26.34 24.42
C ARG A 614 0.58 26.28 25.79
N GLN A 615 1.86 26.67 25.87
CA GLN A 615 2.62 26.78 27.12
C GLN A 615 2.31 28.07 27.91
N GLY A 616 1.38 28.91 27.45
CA GLY A 616 1.00 30.14 28.12
C GLY A 616 1.92 31.32 27.90
N MET A 617 2.93 31.22 27.02
CA MET A 617 3.95 32.29 26.80
C MET A 617 3.32 33.51 26.15
N THR A 618 3.70 34.71 26.59
CA THR A 618 3.29 35.97 25.97
C THR A 618 3.98 36.16 24.61
N ASN A 619 3.49 37.09 23.77
CA ASN A 619 4.12 37.36 22.47
C ASN A 619 5.56 37.86 22.63
N LYS A 620 5.84 38.57 23.72
CA LYS A 620 7.18 39.02 24.09
C LYS A 620 8.11 37.85 24.42
N ASP A 621 7.61 36.86 25.18
CA ASP A 621 8.37 35.67 25.54
C ASP A 621 8.63 34.78 24.31
N ILE A 622 7.62 34.63 23.43
CA ILE A 622 7.75 33.90 22.16
C ILE A 622 8.77 34.59 21.27
N ALA A 623 8.72 35.91 21.18
CA ALA A 623 9.68 36.69 20.42
C ALA A 623 11.11 36.49 20.93
N ALA A 624 11.30 36.54 22.25
CA ALA A 624 12.61 36.30 22.89
C ALA A 624 13.10 34.86 22.65
N LYS A 625 12.22 33.83 22.83
CA LYS A 625 12.58 32.43 22.68
C LYS A 625 12.92 32.04 21.24
N LEU A 626 12.26 32.65 20.26
CA LEU A 626 12.43 32.32 18.83
C LEU A 626 13.38 33.30 18.10
N VAL A 627 13.98 34.23 18.84
CA VAL A 627 14.86 35.30 18.28
C VAL A 627 14.14 36.08 17.17
N LEU A 628 12.94 36.59 17.47
CA LEU A 628 12.07 37.30 16.56
C LEU A 628 11.70 38.68 17.10
N ALA A 629 11.30 39.60 16.22
CA ALA A 629 10.62 40.80 16.65
C ALA A 629 9.16 40.49 17.11
N GLU A 630 8.69 41.13 18.17
CA GLU A 630 7.34 40.93 18.68
C GLU A 630 6.25 41.21 17.62
N VAL A 631 6.52 42.21 16.75
CA VAL A 631 5.62 42.51 15.61
C VAL A 631 5.51 41.32 14.64
N THR A 632 6.59 40.58 14.44
CA THR A 632 6.58 39.38 13.60
C THR A 632 5.74 38.27 14.24
N VAL A 633 5.84 38.08 15.56
CA VAL A 633 5.02 37.10 16.29
C VAL A 633 3.54 37.48 16.20
N LYS A 634 3.17 38.76 16.43
CA LYS A 634 1.79 39.25 16.27
C LYS A 634 1.24 39.05 14.86
N LYS A 635 2.06 39.26 13.81
CA LYS A 635 1.65 39.01 12.44
C LYS A 635 1.41 37.53 12.17
N CYS A 636 2.28 36.66 12.68
CA CYS A 636 2.09 35.20 12.60
C CYS A 636 0.84 34.75 13.37
N GLU A 637 0.61 35.30 14.58
CA GLU A 637 -0.57 35.03 15.39
C GLU A 637 -1.87 35.39 14.63
N GLY A 638 -1.89 36.58 14.00
CA GLY A 638 -3.05 36.98 13.17
C GLY A 638 -3.28 36.06 11.98
N ASN A 639 -2.20 35.53 11.36
CA ASN A 639 -2.32 34.51 10.30
C ASN A 639 -2.83 33.17 10.83
N ILE A 640 -2.37 32.75 12.02
CA ILE A 640 -2.84 31.53 12.70
C ILE A 640 -4.32 31.65 13.00
N TYR A 641 -4.77 32.76 13.56
CA TYR A 641 -6.20 32.99 13.85
C TYR A 641 -7.06 32.92 12.60
N LYS A 642 -6.61 33.52 11.49
CA LYS A 642 -7.30 33.41 10.18
C LYS A 642 -7.38 31.96 9.71
N LYS A 643 -6.29 31.18 9.89
CA LYS A 643 -6.21 29.76 9.47
C LYS A 643 -7.19 28.88 10.26
N PHE A 644 -7.37 29.17 11.54
CA PHE A 644 -8.30 28.43 12.41
C PHE A 644 -9.70 29.02 12.45
N GLY A 645 -9.96 30.15 11.76
CA GLY A 645 -11.26 30.83 11.81
C GLY A 645 -11.64 31.31 13.21
N VAL A 646 -10.66 31.73 14.01
CA VAL A 646 -10.82 32.24 15.37
C VAL A 646 -10.36 33.68 15.46
N HIS A 647 -10.84 34.42 16.48
CA HIS A 647 -10.54 35.86 16.62
C HIS A 647 -9.59 36.19 17.78
N ASN A 648 -9.31 35.20 18.64
CA ASN A 648 -8.43 35.41 19.79
C ASN A 648 -7.73 34.12 20.21
N ARG A 649 -6.72 34.28 21.09
CA ARG A 649 -5.89 33.22 21.59
C ARG A 649 -6.65 32.15 22.38
N ALA A 650 -7.62 32.57 23.21
CA ALA A 650 -8.42 31.66 24.02
C ALA A 650 -9.25 30.72 23.13
N ALA A 651 -9.90 31.27 22.10
CA ALA A 651 -10.64 30.49 21.10
C ALA A 651 -9.73 29.54 20.30
N LEU A 652 -8.50 29.97 19.99
CA LEU A 652 -7.52 29.08 19.32
C LEU A 652 -7.14 27.89 20.22
N ILE A 653 -6.82 28.15 21.49
CA ILE A 653 -6.40 27.10 22.44
C ILE A 653 -7.57 26.14 22.73
N TYR A 654 -8.79 26.66 22.83
CA TYR A 654 -10.00 25.83 22.99
C TYR A 654 -10.16 24.89 21.79
N LYS A 655 -10.13 25.41 20.58
CA LYS A 655 -10.27 24.61 19.34
C LYS A 655 -9.18 23.57 19.17
N LEU A 656 -7.95 23.86 19.59
CA LEU A 656 -6.81 22.92 19.56
C LEU A 656 -6.83 21.87 20.68
N LYS A 657 -7.78 21.93 21.63
CA LYS A 657 -8.02 20.88 22.64
C LYS A 657 -9.09 19.90 22.18
N GLU A 658 -9.96 20.30 21.24
CA GLU A 658 -11.00 19.45 20.65
C GLU A 658 -10.52 18.64 19.43
N GLU A 659 -9.37 18.99 18.85
CA GLU A 659 -8.65 18.21 17.82
C GLU A 659 -7.56 17.29 18.48
#